data_1087a3ac9d4e13058edb796bd827ae6f
#
_entry.id   1087a3ac9d4e13058edb796bd827ae6f
#
_cell.length_a   1.000
_cell.length_b   1.000
_cell.length_c   1.000
_cell.angle_alpha   90.00
_cell.angle_beta   90.00
_cell.angle_gamma   90.00
#
_symmetry.space_group_name_H-M   'P 1'
#
loop_
_entity.id
_entity.type
_entity.pdbx_description
1 polymer ?
#
loop_
_entity_poly.entity_id
_entity_poly.type
_entity_poly.pdbx_seq_one_letter_code
_entity_poly.pdbx_strand_id
1 'polypeptide(L)'
;MSATDTALLEQPPAIVIVGAREAAEHSPNTKESVDAARLRETTNLRNTEDALRYFPSLLVRKRHIGDTQAPLATRTSGVGSSARSLIYADGVLLSALIGNNNSFASPRWGMVSPEEIERVDVLYGPFSAHYPGNSIGAVVNITTRMPDRLEASATAAANVQTFDQYGTHSTFPAYQLSGTIGDRMGPISWFLSANHVDSRSQPLAYITAARPSAGSLNGLPVTGGIDSLNRSGQPITVLGAGGFEHQRQDNLELKLGIDLAPSLRLTWRSGLFLNDTASHADTYLSDAESNDVFSGTLNMGGRAVTVPASSFSNQVYRLDERHWMHAATIAHEGGDVFWSIVGSVYDYAKDDQRIPSTALPAARDGGAGSIVRMSGTGWRTLDLHAFTKSAARHELHAGAHYDGFTLKNSRFATNDWLHGSPGALAQAAGGRTRTLALWAEDEWSLAPAWTLTLGARYEWWKAFDGHNFSAAPPLDVDQPSRTAQGLSPKASLRWAPSDQWMVTLSAGRALRFPTVSELYQAIATGPSITVPNPNLAPEKANSAELAVEREMNGGRVRLSFFHETVRDALVSQSAPLVPGSTTLFSFVQNIDRTRTNGIEVAFDKRDLLPRFDLSGSATLADPKTVSDPVFPTAEGKLIPQVPRRKATLVATWRPDDRLALTAAARYSSRMFGTIDNSDVVGHTFQGFEGFVVVDVRATYQLSPHWSVAAGVENLTDKRYFLFHPFPGRTFTAELRWKL
;
A
#
# COMPACT_ATOMS: atom_id res chain seq x y z
N MET A 1 14.74 -42.93 34.65
CA MET A 1 13.64 -42.36 35.46
C MET A 1 14.00 -40.92 35.77
N SER A 2 13.47 -40.03 35.12
CA SER A 2 12.82 -38.79 35.52
C SER A 2 12.50 -38.02 34.23
N ALA A 3 11.24 -38.01 33.87
CA ALA A 3 10.69 -37.15 32.87
C ALA A 3 10.69 -35.74 33.44
N THR A 4 11.40 -34.84 32.83
CA THR A 4 11.21 -33.40 33.02
C THR A 4 10.27 -32.94 31.91
N ASP A 5 9.02 -32.75 32.31
CA ASP A 5 7.99 -32.03 31.58
C ASP A 5 8.54 -30.67 31.11
N THR A 6 8.76 -30.58 29.84
CA THR A 6 8.89 -29.28 29.20
C THR A 6 7.47 -28.79 28.97
N ALA A 7 6.88 -28.14 29.97
CA ALA A 7 5.67 -27.36 29.81
C ALA A 7 6.00 -26.28 28.78
N LEU A 8 5.54 -26.50 27.55
CA LEU A 8 5.29 -25.41 26.60
C LEU A 8 4.40 -24.42 27.32
N LEU A 9 4.96 -23.29 27.70
CA LEU A 9 4.19 -22.15 28.18
C LEU A 9 3.24 -21.77 27.04
N GLU A 10 2.03 -22.32 27.09
CA GLU A 10 0.89 -21.76 26.37
C GLU A 10 0.81 -20.31 26.80
N GLN A 11 1.20 -19.38 25.91
CA GLN A 11 0.89 -17.97 26.12
C GLN A 11 -0.63 -17.88 26.16
N PRO A 12 -1.23 -17.30 27.20
CA PRO A 12 -2.66 -17.08 27.21
C PRO A 12 -3.03 -16.30 25.94
N PRO A 13 -4.15 -16.62 25.29
CA PRO A 13 -4.51 -15.96 24.06
C PRO A 13 -4.62 -14.46 24.31
N ALA A 14 -3.81 -13.68 23.64
CA ALA A 14 -4.00 -12.23 23.61
C ALA A 14 -5.46 -11.99 23.25
N ILE A 15 -6.16 -11.17 24.02
CA ILE A 15 -7.57 -10.87 23.79
C ILE A 15 -7.65 -10.03 22.53
N VAL A 16 -7.73 -10.71 21.41
CA VAL A 16 -7.93 -10.13 20.08
C VAL A 16 -9.43 -9.90 19.93
N ILE A 17 -9.82 -8.87 19.21
CA ILE A 17 -11.20 -8.65 18.80
C ILE A 17 -11.66 -9.89 18.03
N VAL A 18 -12.45 -10.75 18.67
CA VAL A 18 -12.76 -12.11 18.20
C VAL A 18 -13.37 -12.09 16.79
N GLY A 19 -14.21 -11.09 16.47
CA GLY A 19 -14.84 -11.01 15.15
C GLY A 19 -13.85 -10.94 13.96
N ALA A 20 -12.76 -10.18 14.09
CA ALA A 20 -11.76 -10.07 13.01
C ALA A 20 -10.84 -11.31 12.96
N ARG A 21 -10.52 -11.92 14.10
CA ARG A 21 -9.70 -13.12 14.18
C ARG A 21 -10.45 -14.34 13.65
N GLU A 22 -11.67 -14.57 14.08
CA GLU A 22 -12.47 -15.72 13.67
C GLU A 22 -12.90 -15.60 12.20
N ALA A 23 -13.25 -14.41 11.71
CA ALA A 23 -13.48 -14.19 10.29
C ALA A 23 -12.26 -14.55 9.42
N ALA A 24 -11.04 -14.36 9.95
CA ALA A 24 -9.82 -14.76 9.25
C ALA A 24 -9.47 -16.24 9.44
N GLU A 25 -9.79 -16.84 10.58
CA GLU A 25 -9.49 -18.25 10.87
C GLU A 25 -10.42 -19.23 10.11
N HIS A 26 -11.71 -18.88 9.98
CA HIS A 26 -12.70 -19.68 9.27
C HIS A 26 -12.97 -19.23 7.83
N SER A 27 -12.16 -18.29 7.33
CA SER A 27 -12.34 -17.75 5.98
C SER A 27 -12.12 -18.82 4.89
N PRO A 28 -12.97 -18.88 3.85
CA PRO A 28 -12.79 -19.75 2.68
C PRO A 28 -11.62 -19.31 1.79
N ASN A 29 -10.93 -18.24 2.14
CA ASN A 29 -9.79 -17.71 1.41
C ASN A 29 -8.51 -18.48 1.73
N THR A 30 -7.62 -18.59 0.76
CA THR A 30 -6.23 -18.93 1.01
C THR A 30 -5.59 -17.90 1.92
N LYS A 31 -4.92 -18.35 2.98
CA LYS A 31 -4.39 -17.50 4.05
C LYS A 31 -2.89 -17.68 4.26
N GLU A 32 -2.19 -16.58 4.48
CA GLU A 32 -0.81 -16.54 4.99
C GLU A 32 -0.74 -15.68 6.24
N SER A 33 0.10 -16.08 7.18
CA SER A 33 0.24 -15.41 8.48
C SER A 33 1.69 -15.29 8.88
N VAL A 34 2.03 -14.18 9.56
CA VAL A 34 3.34 -14.00 10.20
C VAL A 34 3.14 -13.32 11.55
N ASP A 35 3.79 -13.81 12.57
CA ASP A 35 3.78 -13.24 13.92
C ASP A 35 4.91 -12.22 14.13
N ALA A 36 4.79 -11.44 15.20
CA ALA A 36 5.78 -10.43 15.56
C ALA A 36 7.17 -10.96 15.82
N ALA A 37 7.30 -12.18 16.38
CA ALA A 37 8.61 -12.78 16.66
C ALA A 37 9.35 -13.06 15.36
N ARG A 38 8.68 -13.69 14.40
CA ARG A 38 9.24 -13.99 13.09
C ARG A 38 9.54 -12.70 12.29
N LEU A 39 8.66 -11.69 12.33
CA LEU A 39 8.91 -10.41 11.69
C LEU A 39 10.21 -9.76 12.18
N ARG A 40 10.47 -9.80 13.50
CA ARG A 40 11.69 -9.21 14.08
C ARG A 40 12.95 -9.93 13.67
N GLU A 41 12.90 -11.25 13.48
CA GLU A 41 14.05 -12.02 13.03
C GLU A 41 14.32 -11.87 11.54
N THR A 42 13.26 -11.79 10.72
CA THR A 42 13.39 -11.93 9.27
C THR A 42 13.38 -10.60 8.51
N THR A 43 12.88 -9.51 9.12
CA THR A 43 12.59 -8.28 8.40
C THR A 43 13.24 -7.07 9.07
N ASN A 44 13.90 -6.22 8.29
CA ASN A 44 14.31 -4.89 8.75
C ASN A 44 13.07 -4.00 8.79
N LEU A 45 12.30 -4.10 9.87
CA LEU A 45 10.98 -3.51 10.02
C LEU A 45 11.12 -2.05 10.46
N ARG A 46 10.83 -1.10 9.56
CA ARG A 46 10.88 0.35 9.82
C ARG A 46 9.51 1.00 9.72
N ASN A 47 8.69 0.54 8.82
CA ASN A 47 7.30 0.96 8.66
C ASN A 47 6.40 -0.29 8.69
N THR A 48 5.13 -0.11 8.93
CA THR A 48 4.15 -1.20 9.07
C THR A 48 4.03 -2.05 7.81
N GLU A 49 4.10 -1.44 6.64
CA GLU A 49 4.04 -2.13 5.35
C GLU A 49 5.25 -3.04 5.07
N ASP A 50 6.37 -2.86 5.78
CA ASP A 50 7.52 -3.76 5.68
C ASP A 50 7.17 -5.19 6.13
N ALA A 51 6.18 -5.35 7.00
CA ALA A 51 5.68 -6.65 7.44
C ALA A 51 5.18 -7.51 6.28
N LEU A 52 4.79 -6.91 5.15
CA LEU A 52 4.28 -7.60 3.97
C LEU A 52 5.38 -7.99 2.97
N ARG A 53 6.62 -7.62 3.22
CA ARG A 53 7.75 -7.67 2.27
C ARG A 53 7.99 -9.04 1.65
N TYR A 54 7.81 -10.11 2.42
CA TYR A 54 8.10 -11.48 1.98
C TYR A 54 6.85 -12.35 1.83
N PHE A 55 5.65 -11.79 1.95
CA PHE A 55 4.41 -12.53 1.69
C PHE A 55 4.30 -12.97 0.22
N PRO A 56 3.74 -14.15 -0.05
CA PRO A 56 3.48 -14.62 -1.41
C PRO A 56 2.69 -13.59 -2.23
N SER A 57 3.04 -13.43 -3.48
CA SER A 57 2.32 -12.60 -4.45
C SER A 57 2.12 -11.12 -4.11
N LEU A 58 2.63 -10.61 -3.00
CA LEU A 58 2.50 -9.20 -2.63
C LEU A 58 3.73 -8.39 -3.07
N LEU A 59 3.50 -7.13 -3.42
CA LEU A 59 4.55 -6.14 -3.68
C LEU A 59 4.09 -4.79 -3.13
N VAL A 60 4.72 -4.34 -2.06
CA VAL A 60 4.55 -2.97 -1.56
C VAL A 60 5.54 -2.07 -2.28
N ARG A 61 5.05 -1.02 -2.92
CA ARG A 61 5.88 -0.02 -3.59
C ARG A 61 6.28 1.10 -2.63
N LYS A 62 7.15 0.77 -1.69
CA LYS A 62 7.73 1.72 -0.74
C LYS A 62 9.00 2.34 -1.35
N ARG A 63 9.03 3.66 -1.52
CA ARG A 63 10.13 4.39 -2.17
C ARG A 63 11.28 4.72 -1.23
N HIS A 64 11.00 4.92 0.06
CA HIS A 64 11.98 5.20 1.13
C HIS A 64 11.37 4.93 2.52
N ILE A 65 12.14 5.08 3.58
CA ILE A 65 11.62 5.00 4.96
C ILE A 65 10.72 6.22 5.22
N GLY A 66 9.53 5.98 5.76
CA GLY A 66 8.51 7.02 5.99
C GLY A 66 7.65 7.35 4.77
N ASP A 67 7.74 6.60 3.67
CA ASP A 67 6.91 6.83 2.47
C ASP A 67 5.43 6.73 2.76
N THR A 68 4.69 7.81 2.60
CA THR A 68 3.21 7.84 2.75
C THR A 68 2.49 7.32 1.50
N GLN A 69 3.21 7.05 0.41
CA GLN A 69 2.69 6.61 -0.88
C GLN A 69 3.12 5.18 -1.21
N ALA A 70 2.91 4.24 -0.29
CA ALA A 70 3.29 2.84 -0.38
C ALA A 70 2.06 1.93 -0.69
N PRO A 71 1.55 1.90 -1.94
CA PRO A 71 0.44 1.04 -2.32
C PRO A 71 0.86 -0.42 -2.40
N LEU A 72 -0.15 -1.29 -2.24
CA LEU A 72 0.00 -2.74 -2.30
C LEU A 72 -0.44 -3.26 -3.67
N ALA A 73 0.45 -3.96 -4.38
CA ALA A 73 0.12 -4.80 -5.52
C ALA A 73 -0.03 -6.26 -5.10
N THR A 74 -0.89 -6.99 -5.81
CA THR A 74 -1.17 -8.40 -5.58
C THR A 74 -0.85 -9.24 -6.83
N ARG A 75 -1.31 -10.49 -6.88
CA ARG A 75 -1.16 -11.36 -8.04
C ARG A 75 -2.03 -10.96 -9.24
N THR A 76 -3.08 -10.15 -9.00
CA THR A 76 -4.05 -9.73 -10.03
C THR A 76 -4.20 -8.22 -10.17
N SER A 77 -3.61 -7.45 -9.26
CA SER A 77 -3.71 -5.98 -9.21
C SER A 77 -2.34 -5.32 -9.12
N GLY A 78 -2.12 -4.29 -9.93
CA GLY A 78 -0.87 -3.52 -9.95
C GLY A 78 -0.78 -2.47 -8.83
N VAL A 79 0.41 -1.88 -8.68
CA VAL A 79 0.68 -0.82 -7.67
C VAL A 79 -0.11 0.48 -7.89
N GLY A 80 -0.76 0.65 -9.04
CA GLY A 80 -1.68 1.78 -9.29
C GLY A 80 -3.14 1.51 -8.91
N SER A 81 -3.46 0.32 -8.36
CA SER A 81 -4.83 -0.12 -8.09
C SER A 81 -5.07 -0.31 -6.59
N SER A 82 -4.82 0.74 -5.80
CA SER A 82 -4.89 0.71 -4.33
C SER A 82 -6.27 0.31 -3.78
N ALA A 83 -7.36 0.62 -4.50
CA ALA A 83 -8.73 0.31 -4.08
C ALA A 83 -9.15 -1.15 -4.34
N ARG A 84 -8.24 -2.02 -4.81
CA ARG A 84 -8.51 -3.46 -4.99
C ARG A 84 -8.00 -4.32 -3.84
N SER A 85 -7.47 -3.71 -2.78
CA SER A 85 -7.03 -4.42 -1.58
C SER A 85 -7.50 -3.68 -0.33
N LEU A 86 -7.85 -4.45 0.70
CA LEU A 86 -8.30 -3.93 1.98
C LEU A 86 -7.23 -4.16 3.03
N ILE A 87 -6.91 -3.12 3.76
CA ILE A 87 -5.98 -3.17 4.89
C ILE A 87 -6.75 -2.78 6.14
N TYR A 88 -6.73 -3.65 7.13
CA TYR A 88 -7.35 -3.43 8.43
C TYR A 88 -6.32 -3.52 9.55
N ALA A 89 -6.56 -2.77 10.61
CA ALA A 89 -5.89 -2.94 11.90
C ALA A 89 -6.96 -3.11 12.97
N ASP A 90 -6.99 -4.26 13.65
CA ASP A 90 -8.01 -4.64 14.63
C ASP A 90 -9.46 -4.41 14.13
N GLY A 91 -9.72 -4.73 12.85
CA GLY A 91 -11.02 -4.53 12.20
C GLY A 91 -11.29 -3.10 11.70
N VAL A 92 -10.40 -2.14 11.93
CA VAL A 92 -10.51 -0.75 11.48
C VAL A 92 -9.87 -0.57 10.11
N LEU A 93 -10.61 0.00 9.16
CA LEU A 93 -10.15 0.19 7.77
C LEU A 93 -9.06 1.26 7.66
N LEU A 94 -7.88 0.87 7.18
CA LEU A 94 -6.76 1.76 6.85
C LEU A 94 -6.65 2.07 5.34
N SER A 95 -7.34 1.32 4.46
CA SER A 95 -7.37 1.62 3.02
C SER A 95 -8.10 2.92 2.75
N ALA A 96 -7.44 3.87 2.07
CA ALA A 96 -8.01 5.16 1.72
C ALA A 96 -8.85 5.04 0.43
N LEU A 97 -10.06 4.45 0.51
CA LEU A 97 -10.93 4.23 -0.65
C LEU A 97 -11.62 5.52 -1.16
N ILE A 98 -11.06 6.66 -0.84
CA ILE A 98 -11.38 7.97 -1.46
C ILE A 98 -10.87 8.04 -2.90
N GLY A 99 -9.90 7.19 -3.27
CA GLY A 99 -9.29 7.13 -4.59
C GLY A 99 -8.79 5.72 -4.92
N ASN A 100 -8.27 5.58 -6.14
CA ASN A 100 -7.63 4.38 -6.64
C ASN A 100 -6.33 4.78 -7.35
N ASN A 101 -5.35 5.21 -6.57
CA ASN A 101 -4.07 5.70 -7.06
C ASN A 101 -2.99 5.53 -5.98
N ASN A 102 -1.77 5.87 -6.33
CA ASN A 102 -0.61 5.74 -5.47
C ASN A 102 -0.12 7.06 -4.84
N SER A 103 -0.84 8.15 -5.01
CA SER A 103 -0.48 9.44 -4.41
C SER A 103 -1.21 9.66 -3.09
N PHE A 104 -2.51 9.93 -3.10
CA PHE A 104 -3.27 10.23 -1.88
C PHE A 104 -4.23 9.09 -1.45
N ALA A 105 -4.30 7.98 -2.20
CA ALA A 105 -5.15 6.83 -1.91
C ALA A 105 -4.37 5.58 -1.47
N SER A 106 -3.10 5.73 -1.11
CA SER A 106 -2.34 4.65 -0.46
C SER A 106 -2.91 4.35 0.93
N PRO A 107 -2.81 3.10 1.42
CA PRO A 107 -3.24 2.76 2.76
C PRO A 107 -2.55 3.62 3.82
N ARG A 108 -3.24 3.92 4.91
CA ARG A 108 -2.73 4.75 6.01
C ARG A 108 -1.91 3.93 7.00
N TRP A 109 -0.79 3.37 6.49
CA TRP A 109 0.13 2.53 7.25
C TRP A 109 0.62 3.18 8.53
N GLY A 110 0.82 4.49 8.51
CA GLY A 110 1.27 5.28 9.64
C GLY A 110 0.31 5.31 10.85
N MET A 111 -0.89 4.71 10.76
CA MET A 111 -1.81 4.55 11.91
C MET A 111 -1.51 3.30 12.74
N VAL A 112 -0.48 2.56 12.41
CA VAL A 112 0.04 1.43 13.20
C VAL A 112 1.55 1.54 13.18
N SER A 113 2.18 1.48 14.34
CA SER A 113 3.65 1.37 14.40
C SER A 113 4.10 -0.10 14.32
N PRO A 114 5.31 -0.37 13.84
CA PRO A 114 5.85 -1.74 13.80
C PRO A 114 5.87 -2.44 15.16
N GLU A 115 6.04 -1.68 16.25
CA GLU A 115 6.09 -2.21 17.62
C GLU A 115 4.73 -2.69 18.14
N GLU A 116 3.64 -2.22 17.54
CA GLU A 116 2.28 -2.62 17.89
C GLU A 116 1.88 -3.95 17.30
N ILE A 117 2.51 -4.35 16.18
CA ILE A 117 2.13 -5.55 15.43
C ILE A 117 2.34 -6.79 16.31
N GLU A 118 1.29 -7.58 16.47
CA GLU A 118 1.32 -8.91 17.04
C GLU A 118 1.34 -9.97 15.93
N ARG A 119 0.49 -9.78 14.92
CA ARG A 119 0.36 -10.70 13.78
C ARG A 119 -0.15 -9.95 12.55
N VAL A 120 0.24 -10.42 11.40
CA VAL A 120 -0.31 -10.01 10.10
C VAL A 120 -0.84 -11.24 9.38
N ASP A 121 -2.11 -11.17 8.99
CA ASP A 121 -2.79 -12.18 8.18
C ASP A 121 -3.10 -11.60 6.80
N VAL A 122 -2.86 -12.36 5.74
CA VAL A 122 -3.19 -11.99 4.36
C VAL A 122 -4.14 -13.04 3.79
N LEU A 123 -5.30 -12.61 3.33
CA LEU A 123 -6.32 -13.42 2.67
C LEU A 123 -6.33 -13.09 1.18
N TYR A 124 -6.27 -14.10 0.32
CA TYR A 124 -6.19 -13.94 -1.12
C TYR A 124 -7.53 -14.21 -1.80
N GLY A 125 -7.94 -13.29 -2.68
CA GLY A 125 -9.16 -13.38 -3.47
C GLY A 125 -10.44 -13.04 -2.71
N PRO A 126 -11.55 -12.86 -3.43
CA PRO A 126 -12.81 -12.36 -2.86
C PRO A 126 -13.76 -13.51 -2.47
N PHE A 127 -13.33 -14.47 -1.66
CA PHE A 127 -14.11 -15.70 -1.42
C PHE A 127 -14.97 -15.70 -0.16
N SER A 128 -14.78 -14.75 0.78
CA SER A 128 -15.67 -14.57 1.93
C SER A 128 -16.70 -13.46 1.69
N ALA A 129 -17.94 -13.66 2.14
CA ALA A 129 -19.00 -12.67 2.09
C ALA A 129 -18.82 -11.52 3.11
N HIS A 130 -18.00 -11.73 4.13
CA HIS A 130 -17.69 -10.75 5.17
C HIS A 130 -17.07 -9.46 4.57
N TYR A 131 -16.14 -9.60 3.62
CA TYR A 131 -15.40 -8.47 3.07
C TYR A 131 -16.10 -7.81 1.88
N PRO A 132 -16.04 -6.45 1.77
CA PRO A 132 -16.56 -5.71 0.62
C PRO A 132 -15.82 -6.03 -0.69
N GLY A 133 -16.40 -5.58 -1.81
CA GLY A 133 -15.88 -5.87 -3.15
C GLY A 133 -14.46 -5.39 -3.43
N ASN A 134 -13.94 -4.44 -2.67
CA ASN A 134 -12.55 -4.00 -2.72
C ASN A 134 -11.53 -5.08 -2.30
N SER A 135 -12.00 -6.25 -1.82
CA SER A 135 -11.18 -7.43 -1.47
C SER A 135 -10.71 -8.27 -2.67
N ILE A 136 -10.93 -7.82 -3.91
CA ILE A 136 -10.57 -8.54 -5.15
C ILE A 136 -9.10 -8.99 -5.13
N GLY A 137 -8.18 -8.11 -4.75
CA GLY A 137 -6.74 -8.41 -4.71
C GLY A 137 -6.34 -9.22 -3.49
N ALA A 138 -6.52 -8.63 -2.31
CA ALA A 138 -6.22 -9.23 -1.02
C ALA A 138 -6.88 -8.46 0.12
N VAL A 139 -7.01 -9.12 1.27
CA VAL A 139 -7.30 -8.50 2.55
C VAL A 139 -6.11 -8.71 3.47
N VAL A 140 -5.59 -7.63 4.05
CA VAL A 140 -4.52 -7.64 5.05
C VAL A 140 -5.13 -7.27 6.40
N ASN A 141 -5.07 -8.18 7.36
CA ASN A 141 -5.51 -7.96 8.72
C ASN A 141 -4.28 -7.85 9.63
N ILE A 142 -4.07 -6.68 10.21
CA ILE A 142 -3.03 -6.44 11.20
C ILE A 142 -3.69 -6.56 12.57
N THR A 143 -3.27 -7.55 13.34
CA THR A 143 -3.62 -7.66 14.75
C THR A 143 -2.57 -6.92 15.55
N THR A 144 -3.01 -5.99 16.40
CA THR A 144 -2.11 -5.21 17.25
C THR A 144 -2.24 -5.61 18.72
N ARG A 145 -1.17 -5.43 19.47
CA ARG A 145 -1.04 -5.86 20.88
C ARG A 145 -2.02 -5.17 21.81
N MET A 146 -2.51 -5.91 22.79
CA MET A 146 -3.25 -5.40 23.95
C MET A 146 -2.77 -6.19 25.17
N PRO A 147 -1.85 -5.63 25.98
CA PRO A 147 -1.26 -6.34 27.11
C PRO A 147 -2.29 -6.74 28.17
N ASP A 148 -2.09 -7.88 28.81
CA ASP A 148 -2.84 -8.38 29.96
C ASP A 148 -2.10 -8.19 31.30
N ARG A 149 -0.88 -7.67 31.24
CA ARG A 149 0.00 -7.33 32.36
C ARG A 149 0.89 -6.15 31.95
N LEU A 150 1.57 -5.56 32.92
CA LEU A 150 2.50 -4.47 32.62
C LEU A 150 3.58 -4.93 31.64
N GLU A 151 3.57 -4.31 30.48
CA GLU A 151 4.59 -4.47 29.43
C GLU A 151 5.05 -3.10 28.96
N ALA A 152 6.33 -2.98 28.69
CA ALA A 152 6.90 -1.79 28.06
C ALA A 152 8.00 -2.19 27.08
N SER A 153 8.15 -1.41 26.00
CA SER A 153 9.28 -1.56 25.09
C SER A 153 9.72 -0.22 24.54
N ALA A 154 11.00 -0.13 24.19
CA ALA A 154 11.56 1.00 23.49
C ALA A 154 12.52 0.49 22.41
N THR A 155 12.46 1.10 21.22
CA THR A 155 13.32 0.76 20.08
C THR A 155 13.94 2.03 19.52
N ALA A 156 15.26 2.02 19.30
CA ALA A 156 15.98 3.03 18.56
C ALA A 156 16.61 2.38 17.33
N ALA A 157 16.40 2.96 16.16
CA ALA A 157 16.96 2.46 14.91
C ALA A 157 17.59 3.58 14.09
N ALA A 158 18.71 3.26 13.44
CA ALA A 158 19.41 4.15 12.51
C ALA A 158 19.61 3.43 11.18
N ASN A 159 19.49 4.18 10.09
CA ASN A 159 19.64 3.66 8.74
C ASN A 159 20.47 4.63 7.91
N VAL A 160 21.32 4.10 7.02
CA VAL A 160 22.08 4.90 6.07
C VAL A 160 21.99 4.21 4.71
N GLN A 161 21.34 4.89 3.76
CA GLN A 161 21.23 4.43 2.40
C GLN A 161 22.33 5.05 1.53
N THR A 162 23.04 4.25 0.75
CA THR A 162 23.91 4.74 -0.32
C THR A 162 23.11 4.80 -1.62
N PHE A 163 23.32 5.81 -2.42
CA PHE A 163 22.62 5.98 -3.69
C PHE A 163 23.55 6.55 -4.76
N ASP A 164 23.51 5.92 -5.93
CA ASP A 164 24.34 6.30 -7.06
C ASP A 164 23.59 6.01 -8.37
N GLN A 165 22.96 7.06 -8.92
CA GLN A 165 22.22 6.96 -10.18
C GLN A 165 22.16 8.30 -10.89
N TYR A 166 22.43 8.31 -12.18
CA TYR A 166 22.68 9.52 -12.99
C TYR A 166 23.71 10.43 -12.31
N GLY A 167 23.45 11.73 -12.17
CA GLY A 167 24.33 12.68 -11.49
C GLY A 167 24.19 12.77 -9.97
N THR A 168 23.40 11.90 -9.34
CA THR A 168 23.24 11.89 -7.88
C THR A 168 24.10 10.80 -7.25
N HIS A 169 25.09 11.20 -6.44
CA HIS A 169 25.99 10.33 -5.69
C HIS A 169 25.97 10.80 -4.22
N SER A 170 25.21 10.15 -3.35
CA SER A 170 25.01 10.62 -1.99
C SER A 170 24.58 9.51 -1.03
N THR A 171 24.49 9.87 0.26
CA THR A 171 23.96 9.03 1.32
C THR A 171 22.77 9.69 2.00
N PHE A 172 21.76 8.90 2.32
CA PHE A 172 20.49 9.36 2.89
C PHE A 172 20.28 8.69 4.25
N PRO A 173 20.42 9.44 5.36
CA PRO A 173 20.18 8.90 6.69
C PRO A 173 18.69 8.88 7.04
N ALA A 174 18.32 7.95 7.92
CA ALA A 174 17.03 7.95 8.60
C ALA A 174 17.22 7.39 10.02
N TYR A 175 16.45 7.91 10.98
CA TYR A 175 16.38 7.34 12.32
C TYR A 175 14.93 7.18 12.77
N GLN A 176 14.72 6.26 13.69
CA GLN A 176 13.42 5.96 14.26
C GLN A 176 13.56 5.74 15.77
N LEU A 177 12.63 6.33 16.50
CA LEU A 177 12.47 6.09 17.94
C LEU A 177 11.02 5.65 18.17
N SER A 178 10.83 4.53 18.83
CA SER A 178 9.48 4.05 19.16
C SER A 178 9.44 3.52 20.59
N GLY A 179 8.27 3.63 21.20
CA GLY A 179 8.02 3.12 22.53
C GLY A 179 6.58 2.67 22.69
N THR A 180 6.39 1.62 23.47
CA THR A 180 5.07 1.13 23.85
C THR A 180 5.01 0.85 25.33
N ILE A 181 3.87 1.10 25.95
CA ILE A 181 3.58 0.72 27.32
C ILE A 181 2.12 0.34 27.46
N GLY A 182 1.82 -0.65 28.26
CA GLY A 182 0.43 -1.04 28.51
C GLY A 182 0.33 -1.99 29.68
N ASP A 183 -0.88 -2.10 30.23
CA ASP A 183 -1.18 -2.94 31.38
C ASP A 183 -2.67 -3.31 31.42
N ARG A 184 -2.99 -4.24 32.28
CA ARG A 184 -4.36 -4.58 32.66
C ARG A 184 -4.54 -4.47 34.17
N MET A 185 -5.52 -3.66 34.59
CA MET A 185 -5.90 -3.46 35.97
C MET A 185 -7.38 -3.84 36.16
N GLY A 186 -7.61 -5.07 36.62
CA GLY A 186 -8.97 -5.62 36.73
C GLY A 186 -9.69 -5.66 35.36
N PRO A 187 -10.86 -4.98 35.22
CA PRO A 187 -11.62 -4.99 33.99
C PRO A 187 -11.06 -4.03 32.91
N ILE A 188 -10.07 -3.21 33.22
CA ILE A 188 -9.54 -2.18 32.32
C ILE A 188 -8.18 -2.61 31.79
N SER A 189 -8.04 -2.64 30.49
CA SER A 189 -6.76 -2.76 29.79
C SER A 189 -6.46 -1.47 29.04
N TRP A 190 -5.21 -1.08 28.99
CA TRP A 190 -4.78 0.09 28.24
C TRP A 190 -3.45 -0.16 27.55
N PHE A 191 -3.24 0.53 26.44
CA PHE A 191 -2.01 0.48 25.67
C PHE A 191 -1.74 1.82 25.04
N LEU A 192 -0.52 2.30 25.15
CA LEU A 192 -0.02 3.52 24.53
C LEU A 192 1.17 3.19 23.66
N SER A 193 1.19 3.72 22.43
CA SER A 193 2.29 3.62 21.50
C SER A 193 2.68 5.01 21.01
N ALA A 194 3.98 5.24 20.84
CA ALA A 194 4.54 6.43 20.21
C ALA A 194 5.66 6.01 19.27
N ASN A 195 5.69 6.62 18.08
CA ASN A 195 6.73 6.36 17.08
C ASN A 195 7.11 7.67 16.39
N HIS A 196 8.41 7.97 16.33
CA HIS A 196 8.98 9.09 15.61
C HIS A 196 9.93 8.60 14.51
N VAL A 197 9.78 9.13 13.30
CA VAL A 197 10.65 8.86 12.14
C VAL A 197 11.14 10.18 11.58
N ASP A 198 12.46 10.36 11.47
CA ASP A 198 13.08 11.41 10.67
C ASP A 198 13.87 10.73 9.56
N SER A 199 13.55 11.03 8.31
CA SER A 199 14.14 10.36 7.16
C SER A 199 14.44 11.32 6.02
N ARG A 200 15.54 11.04 5.30
CA ARG A 200 15.86 11.69 4.03
C ARG A 200 15.83 10.67 2.92
N SER A 201 15.14 11.00 1.82
CA SER A 201 15.03 10.12 0.66
C SER A 201 16.07 10.43 -0.41
N GLN A 202 16.43 9.42 -1.19
CA GLN A 202 17.00 9.63 -2.53
C GLN A 202 16.03 10.46 -3.39
N PRO A 203 16.46 10.98 -4.56
CA PRO A 203 15.52 11.66 -5.45
C PRO A 203 14.40 10.73 -5.88
N LEU A 204 13.16 11.22 -5.87
CA LEU A 204 11.99 10.46 -6.33
C LEU A 204 11.65 10.73 -7.78
N ALA A 205 12.23 11.77 -8.37
CA ALA A 205 12.02 12.13 -9.76
C ALA A 205 13.31 12.64 -10.40
N TYR A 206 13.36 12.56 -11.73
CA TYR A 206 14.38 13.22 -12.52
C TYR A 206 13.74 14.23 -13.47
N ILE A 207 14.38 15.38 -13.63
CA ILE A 207 13.99 16.40 -14.57
C ILE A 207 14.62 16.04 -15.92
N THR A 208 13.80 15.87 -16.94
CA THR A 208 14.25 15.42 -18.25
C THR A 208 13.75 16.35 -19.35
N ALA A 209 14.49 16.46 -20.44
CA ALA A 209 14.05 17.12 -21.66
C ALA A 209 14.28 16.21 -22.87
N ALA A 210 13.41 16.35 -23.88
CA ALA A 210 13.64 15.66 -25.15
C ALA A 210 14.95 16.14 -25.78
N ARG A 211 15.76 15.23 -26.31
CA ARG A 211 17.00 15.56 -26.99
C ARG A 211 16.73 15.84 -28.47
N PRO A 212 16.92 17.06 -28.97
CA PRO A 212 16.72 17.37 -30.35
C PRO A 212 17.66 16.60 -31.26
N SER A 213 17.19 16.18 -32.44
CA SER A 213 17.98 15.53 -33.46
C SER A 213 18.88 16.51 -34.26
N ALA A 214 18.40 17.74 -34.41
CA ALA A 214 19.13 18.79 -35.15
C ALA A 214 20.02 19.62 -34.20
N GLY A 215 21.20 19.98 -34.66
CA GLY A 215 22.08 20.92 -33.97
C GLY A 215 21.54 22.33 -33.97
N SER A 216 21.83 23.10 -32.92
CA SER A 216 21.57 24.52 -32.82
C SER A 216 22.50 25.13 -31.78
N LEU A 217 23.07 26.28 -32.08
CA LEU A 217 23.94 27.04 -31.18
C LEU A 217 23.18 28.05 -30.32
N ASN A 218 21.84 28.10 -30.44
CA ASN A 218 21.01 29.00 -29.63
C ASN A 218 20.98 28.59 -28.17
N GLY A 219 20.87 29.56 -27.28
CA GLY A 219 20.73 29.37 -25.85
C GLY A 219 22.03 29.51 -25.07
N LEU A 220 21.89 29.55 -23.75
CA LEU A 220 23.01 29.60 -22.81
C LEU A 220 23.81 28.31 -22.86
N PRO A 221 25.12 28.34 -23.15
CA PRO A 221 25.95 27.13 -23.08
C PRO A 221 25.98 26.57 -21.68
N VAL A 222 25.67 25.26 -21.54
CA VAL A 222 25.68 24.54 -20.27
C VAL A 222 26.34 23.17 -20.41
N THR A 223 26.87 22.68 -19.30
CA THR A 223 27.43 21.33 -19.14
C THR A 223 26.63 20.55 -18.08
N GLY A 224 26.89 19.24 -17.94
CA GLY A 224 26.35 18.40 -16.86
C GLY A 224 25.08 17.60 -17.21
N GLY A 225 24.45 17.86 -18.35
CA GLY A 225 23.31 17.03 -18.82
C GLY A 225 23.73 15.59 -19.16
N ILE A 226 22.92 14.60 -18.81
CA ILE A 226 23.21 13.18 -18.99
C ILE A 226 22.27 12.60 -20.06
N ASP A 227 22.84 12.11 -21.16
CA ASP A 227 22.07 11.49 -22.24
C ASP A 227 21.48 10.14 -21.80
N SER A 228 20.20 9.92 -22.11
CA SER A 228 19.45 8.73 -21.75
C SER A 228 18.33 8.46 -22.76
N LEU A 229 17.52 7.44 -22.50
CA LEU A 229 16.28 7.15 -23.20
C LEU A 229 15.11 7.30 -22.22
N ASN A 230 13.94 7.73 -22.71
CA ASN A 230 12.73 7.64 -21.93
C ASN A 230 12.16 6.19 -21.96
N ARG A 231 11.11 5.93 -21.19
CA ARG A 231 10.50 4.59 -21.13
C ARG A 231 9.99 4.04 -22.48
N SER A 232 9.72 4.92 -23.45
CA SER A 232 9.29 4.54 -24.80
C SER A 232 10.46 4.45 -25.79
N GLY A 233 11.72 4.57 -25.33
CA GLY A 233 12.93 4.46 -26.15
C GLY A 233 13.31 5.75 -26.91
N GLN A 234 12.67 6.89 -26.61
CA GLN A 234 13.04 8.16 -27.25
C GLN A 234 14.23 8.80 -26.53
N PRO A 235 15.16 9.42 -27.28
CA PRO A 235 16.31 10.11 -26.70
C PRO A 235 15.89 11.29 -25.81
N ILE A 236 16.43 11.33 -24.59
CA ILE A 236 16.27 12.42 -23.64
C ILE A 236 17.62 12.82 -23.05
N THR A 237 17.65 14.00 -22.43
CA THR A 237 18.74 14.40 -21.53
C THR A 237 18.17 14.56 -20.11
N VAL A 238 18.80 13.94 -19.13
CA VAL A 238 18.51 14.13 -17.71
C VAL A 238 19.25 15.39 -17.25
N LEU A 239 18.49 16.35 -16.73
CA LEU A 239 18.96 17.71 -16.42
C LEU A 239 19.23 17.90 -14.94
N GLY A 240 18.62 17.05 -14.09
CA GLY A 240 18.71 17.13 -12.65
C GLY A 240 17.81 16.13 -11.98
N ALA A 241 17.76 16.20 -10.66
CA ALA A 241 16.97 15.35 -9.77
C ALA A 241 16.07 16.18 -8.87
N GLY A 242 14.95 15.61 -8.46
CA GLY A 242 14.00 16.28 -7.58
C GLY A 242 13.20 15.31 -6.74
N GLY A 243 12.38 15.84 -5.85
CA GLY A 243 11.68 15.01 -4.89
C GLY A 243 12.64 14.42 -3.85
N PHE A 244 13.70 15.13 -3.49
CA PHE A 244 14.48 14.79 -2.30
C PHE A 244 13.68 15.17 -1.06
N GLU A 245 13.02 14.22 -0.46
CA GLU A 245 12.18 14.46 0.70
C GLU A 245 12.97 14.39 2.01
N HIS A 246 12.77 15.36 2.89
CA HIS A 246 13.05 15.26 4.29
C HIS A 246 11.74 15.20 5.04
N GLN A 247 11.47 14.06 5.66
CA GLN A 247 10.22 13.79 6.35
C GLN A 247 10.44 13.62 7.85
N ARG A 248 9.53 14.22 8.63
CA ARG A 248 9.40 14.01 10.08
C ARG A 248 7.98 13.55 10.35
N GLN A 249 7.87 12.37 10.92
CA GLN A 249 6.58 11.73 11.19
C GLN A 249 6.49 11.37 12.66
N ASP A 250 5.35 11.68 13.27
CA ASP A 250 4.99 11.25 14.60
C ASP A 250 3.68 10.47 14.56
N ASN A 251 3.67 9.31 15.20
CA ASN A 251 2.50 8.48 15.37
C ASN A 251 2.25 8.29 16.85
N LEU A 252 1.03 8.57 17.29
CA LEU A 252 0.58 8.32 18.66
C LEU A 252 -0.67 7.47 18.62
N GLU A 253 -0.72 6.42 19.42
CA GLU A 253 -1.91 5.58 19.55
C GLU A 253 -2.22 5.30 21.00
N LEU A 254 -3.52 5.40 21.32
CA LEU A 254 -4.10 4.99 22.60
C LEU A 254 -5.17 3.94 22.34
N LYS A 255 -5.08 2.80 23.04
CA LYS A 255 -6.13 1.79 23.12
C LYS A 255 -6.60 1.64 24.57
N LEU A 256 -7.92 1.55 24.76
CA LEU A 256 -8.56 1.29 26.05
C LEU A 256 -9.54 0.13 25.87
N GLY A 257 -9.40 -0.90 26.67
CA GLY A 257 -10.32 -2.03 26.71
C GLY A 257 -11.01 -2.08 28.08
N ILE A 258 -12.33 -2.26 28.09
CA ILE A 258 -13.12 -2.33 29.28
C ILE A 258 -14.00 -3.59 29.21
N ASP A 259 -13.84 -4.51 30.15
CA ASP A 259 -14.69 -5.67 30.29
C ASP A 259 -15.95 -5.24 31.03
N LEU A 260 -17.03 -5.00 30.28
CA LEU A 260 -18.33 -4.57 30.82
C LEU A 260 -19.06 -5.71 31.55
N ALA A 261 -18.80 -6.95 31.08
CA ALA A 261 -19.23 -8.20 31.67
C ALA A 261 -18.24 -9.29 31.31
N PRO A 262 -18.28 -10.50 31.93
CA PRO A 262 -17.36 -11.59 31.59
C PRO A 262 -17.28 -11.97 30.08
N SER A 263 -18.39 -11.72 29.37
CA SER A 263 -18.51 -12.01 27.94
C SER A 263 -18.65 -10.76 27.05
N LEU A 264 -18.59 -9.54 27.62
CA LEU A 264 -18.84 -8.29 26.88
C LEU A 264 -17.70 -7.32 27.10
N ARG A 265 -17.02 -6.98 26.03
CA ARG A 265 -15.88 -6.06 26.01
C ARG A 265 -16.13 -4.85 25.11
N LEU A 266 -15.80 -3.67 25.62
CA LEU A 266 -15.68 -2.44 24.84
C LEU A 266 -14.20 -2.14 24.62
N THR A 267 -13.80 -1.88 23.37
CA THR A 267 -12.45 -1.38 23.05
C THR A 267 -12.57 -0.05 22.33
N TRP A 268 -11.87 0.95 22.81
CA TRP A 268 -11.68 2.25 22.15
C TRP A 268 -10.26 2.37 21.62
N ARG A 269 -10.13 2.88 20.42
CA ARG A 269 -8.85 3.15 19.77
C ARG A 269 -8.81 4.58 19.25
N SER A 270 -7.71 5.29 19.47
CA SER A 270 -7.49 6.66 18.96
C SER A 270 -6.06 6.79 18.46
N GLY A 271 -5.90 7.11 17.19
CA GLY A 271 -4.62 7.29 16.52
C GLY A 271 -4.47 8.72 16.01
N LEU A 272 -3.25 9.25 16.11
CA LEU A 272 -2.83 10.53 15.55
C LEU A 272 -1.59 10.31 14.69
N PHE A 273 -1.67 10.77 13.44
CA PHE A 273 -0.53 10.85 12.54
C PHE A 273 -0.21 12.30 12.22
N LEU A 274 1.04 12.69 12.43
CA LEU A 274 1.60 13.98 12.05
C LEU A 274 2.71 13.74 11.02
N ASN A 275 2.74 14.54 9.97
CA ASN A 275 3.80 14.49 8.97
C ASN A 275 4.16 15.89 8.49
N ASP A 276 5.43 16.24 8.60
CA ASP A 276 6.04 17.44 8.01
C ASP A 276 7.06 16.99 6.98
N THR A 277 6.86 17.34 5.72
CA THR A 277 7.74 16.97 4.61
C THR A 277 8.21 18.22 3.88
N ALA A 278 9.51 18.33 3.67
CA ALA A 278 10.13 19.31 2.78
C ALA A 278 10.84 18.60 1.64
N SER A 279 10.54 19.01 0.40
CA SER A 279 11.16 18.48 -0.80
C SER A 279 11.96 19.55 -1.53
N HIS A 280 13.10 19.15 -2.10
CA HIS A 280 13.93 20.04 -2.94
C HIS A 280 14.30 19.37 -4.27
N ALA A 281 14.90 20.16 -5.16
CA ALA A 281 15.41 19.72 -6.44
C ALA A 281 16.81 20.31 -6.69
N ASP A 282 17.66 19.51 -7.33
CA ASP A 282 19.02 19.86 -7.70
C ASP A 282 19.20 19.74 -9.21
N THR A 283 19.90 20.72 -9.81
CA THR A 283 20.28 20.68 -11.23
C THR A 283 21.65 20.02 -11.37
N TYR A 284 21.84 19.33 -12.48
CA TYR A 284 23.17 18.88 -12.92
C TYR A 284 23.83 19.87 -13.88
N LEU A 285 23.09 20.92 -14.29
CA LEU A 285 23.52 21.86 -15.30
C LEU A 285 24.26 23.03 -14.68
N SER A 286 25.43 23.35 -15.26
CA SER A 286 26.21 24.52 -14.90
C SER A 286 26.54 25.35 -16.14
N ASP A 287 26.55 26.68 -15.99
CA ASP A 287 27.05 27.61 -16.98
C ASP A 287 28.61 27.67 -16.99
N ALA A 288 29.16 28.58 -17.79
CA ALA A 288 30.62 28.74 -17.92
C ALA A 288 31.29 29.24 -16.64
N GLU A 289 30.55 29.94 -15.77
CA GLU A 289 30.96 30.46 -14.48
C GLU A 289 30.71 29.46 -13.34
N SER A 290 30.24 28.24 -13.64
CA SER A 290 29.89 27.18 -12.67
C SER A 290 28.66 27.52 -11.81
N ASN A 291 27.79 28.41 -12.26
CA ASN A 291 26.50 28.65 -11.59
C ASN A 291 25.49 27.58 -11.96
N ASP A 292 24.65 27.20 -11.02
CA ASP A 292 23.52 26.30 -11.21
C ASP A 292 22.48 26.88 -12.19
N VAL A 293 22.11 26.10 -13.22
CA VAL A 293 21.11 26.49 -14.22
C VAL A 293 19.86 25.62 -14.10
N PHE A 294 18.69 26.25 -13.90
CA PHE A 294 17.41 25.55 -13.70
C PHE A 294 16.42 25.70 -14.85
N SER A 295 16.54 26.70 -15.69
CA SER A 295 15.55 26.98 -16.74
C SER A 295 16.12 27.86 -17.87
N GLY A 296 15.36 28.01 -18.95
CA GLY A 296 15.71 28.85 -20.09
C GLY A 296 15.92 28.06 -21.37
N THR A 297 16.35 28.76 -22.41
CA THR A 297 16.84 28.11 -23.63
C THR A 297 18.32 27.85 -23.45
N LEU A 298 18.69 26.58 -23.40
CA LEU A 298 20.02 26.10 -23.04
C LEU A 298 20.65 25.41 -24.25
N ASN A 299 21.98 25.58 -24.42
CA ASN A 299 22.77 24.88 -25.43
C ASN A 299 23.59 23.78 -24.75
N MET A 300 23.23 22.53 -25.02
CA MET A 300 23.90 21.35 -24.52
C MET A 300 24.62 20.62 -25.65
N GLY A 301 25.94 20.82 -25.74
CA GLY A 301 26.73 20.15 -26.76
C GLY A 301 26.31 20.47 -28.22
N GLY A 302 25.96 21.73 -28.52
CA GLY A 302 25.52 22.17 -29.84
C GLY A 302 24.03 21.84 -30.15
N ARG A 303 23.19 21.58 -29.14
CA ARG A 303 21.74 21.38 -29.27
C ARG A 303 20.99 22.31 -28.34
N ALA A 304 20.07 23.10 -28.89
CA ALA A 304 19.23 23.98 -28.08
C ALA A 304 18.06 23.21 -27.47
N VAL A 305 17.89 23.33 -26.17
CA VAL A 305 16.80 22.71 -25.39
C VAL A 305 16.15 23.78 -24.56
N THR A 306 14.82 23.90 -24.62
CA THR A 306 14.07 24.81 -23.75
C THR A 306 13.61 24.07 -22.51
N VAL A 307 14.05 24.54 -21.32
CA VAL A 307 13.70 24.02 -20.02
C VAL A 307 12.73 25.00 -19.35
N PRO A 308 11.44 24.65 -19.25
CA PRO A 308 10.45 25.49 -18.55
C PRO A 308 10.85 25.77 -17.11
N ALA A 309 10.55 26.93 -16.60
CA ALA A 309 10.76 27.31 -15.19
C ALA A 309 10.12 26.34 -14.20
N SER A 310 8.96 25.77 -14.55
CA SER A 310 8.23 24.80 -13.74
C SER A 310 8.88 23.41 -13.68
N SER A 311 9.83 23.09 -14.55
CA SER A 311 10.41 21.74 -14.62
C SER A 311 11.05 21.30 -13.30
N PHE A 312 11.79 22.19 -12.68
CA PHE A 312 12.42 21.95 -11.37
C PHE A 312 11.51 22.33 -10.21
N SER A 313 10.78 23.45 -10.29
CA SER A 313 9.95 23.92 -9.19
C SER A 313 8.77 22.99 -8.90
N ASN A 314 8.28 22.20 -9.85
CA ASN A 314 7.26 21.17 -9.62
C ASN A 314 7.75 20.00 -8.75
N GLN A 315 9.06 19.89 -8.50
CA GLN A 315 9.65 18.88 -7.61
C GLN A 315 9.95 19.43 -6.21
N VAL A 316 9.62 20.70 -5.98
CA VAL A 316 9.82 21.40 -4.71
C VAL A 316 8.47 21.57 -4.04
N TYR A 317 8.33 21.12 -2.80
CA TYR A 317 7.09 21.28 -2.04
C TYR A 317 7.32 21.17 -0.53
N ARG A 318 6.31 21.59 0.22
CA ARG A 318 6.14 21.29 1.64
C ARG A 318 4.79 20.65 1.85
N LEU A 319 4.73 19.62 2.68
CA LEU A 319 3.50 18.92 3.03
C LEU A 319 3.37 18.89 4.54
N ASP A 320 2.22 19.29 5.06
CA ASP A 320 1.89 19.30 6.48
C ASP A 320 0.56 18.57 6.68
N GLU A 321 0.64 17.39 7.32
CA GLU A 321 -0.50 16.51 7.55
C GLU A 321 -0.74 16.32 9.05
N ARG A 322 -2.02 16.34 9.42
CA ARG A 322 -2.53 15.92 10.73
C ARG A 322 -3.78 15.11 10.51
N HIS A 323 -3.67 13.81 10.69
CA HIS A 323 -4.79 12.89 10.53
C HIS A 323 -5.15 12.24 11.86
N TRP A 324 -6.46 12.06 12.08
CA TRP A 324 -7.01 11.37 13.23
C TRP A 324 -7.75 10.11 12.82
N MET A 325 -7.63 9.09 13.64
CA MET A 325 -8.42 7.88 13.55
C MET A 325 -9.03 7.61 14.92
N HIS A 326 -10.35 7.38 14.95
CA HIS A 326 -11.06 6.94 16.15
C HIS A 326 -11.89 5.71 15.82
N ALA A 327 -11.88 4.72 16.70
CA ALA A 327 -12.71 3.53 16.56
C ALA A 327 -13.22 3.05 17.89
N ALA A 328 -14.42 2.48 17.87
CA ALA A 328 -15.02 1.78 18.98
C ALA A 328 -15.45 0.39 18.54
N THR A 329 -15.10 -0.61 19.33
CA THR A 329 -15.53 -1.99 19.13
C THR A 329 -16.24 -2.48 20.38
N ILE A 330 -17.44 -3.01 20.21
CA ILE A 330 -18.14 -3.77 21.25
C ILE A 330 -18.22 -5.21 20.76
N ALA A 331 -17.71 -6.15 21.55
CA ALA A 331 -17.73 -7.57 21.22
C ALA A 331 -18.30 -8.39 22.37
N HIS A 332 -19.14 -9.35 22.02
CA HIS A 332 -19.69 -10.34 22.93
C HIS A 332 -19.14 -11.73 22.58
N GLU A 333 -18.52 -12.36 23.58
CA GLU A 333 -17.85 -13.64 23.46
C GLU A 333 -18.40 -14.63 24.49
N GLY A 334 -19.58 -15.15 24.25
CA GLY A 334 -20.18 -16.11 25.20
C GLY A 334 -21.47 -16.72 24.73
N GLY A 335 -21.78 -17.92 25.20
CA GLY A 335 -22.96 -18.69 24.79
C GLY A 335 -22.82 -19.20 23.34
N ASP A 336 -23.96 -19.39 22.69
CA ASP A 336 -24.02 -19.96 21.31
C ASP A 336 -23.94 -18.91 20.21
N VAL A 337 -24.03 -17.62 20.57
CA VAL A 337 -24.03 -16.50 19.61
C VAL A 337 -22.93 -15.51 19.99
N PHE A 338 -22.01 -15.31 19.11
CA PHE A 338 -20.93 -14.33 19.18
C PHE A 338 -21.29 -13.16 18.27
N TRP A 339 -21.00 -11.93 18.70
CA TRP A 339 -21.24 -10.77 17.85
C TRP A 339 -20.26 -9.64 18.16
N SER A 340 -20.02 -8.82 17.17
CA SER A 340 -19.22 -7.60 17.29
C SER A 340 -19.80 -6.45 16.48
N ILE A 341 -19.57 -5.24 16.98
CA ILE A 341 -19.90 -3.98 16.31
C ILE A 341 -18.61 -3.16 16.29
N VAL A 342 -18.15 -2.78 15.11
CA VAL A 342 -16.96 -1.95 14.90
C VAL A 342 -17.37 -0.67 14.19
N GLY A 343 -17.22 0.47 14.85
CA GLY A 343 -17.44 1.78 14.24
C GLY A 343 -16.13 2.56 14.17
N SER A 344 -15.85 3.22 13.04
CA SER A 344 -14.63 4.03 12.90
C SER A 344 -14.85 5.32 12.13
N VAL A 345 -13.97 6.28 12.40
CA VAL A 345 -13.85 7.57 11.70
C VAL A 345 -12.37 7.83 11.42
N TYR A 346 -12.05 8.19 10.20
CA TYR A 346 -10.75 8.70 9.78
C TYR A 346 -10.93 10.11 9.22
N ASP A 347 -10.15 11.08 9.69
CA ASP A 347 -10.28 12.49 9.31
C ASP A 347 -8.92 13.12 9.01
N TYR A 348 -8.86 13.85 7.88
CA TYR A 348 -7.76 14.73 7.52
C TYR A 348 -8.01 16.10 8.16
N ALA A 349 -7.70 16.23 9.44
CA ALA A 349 -7.88 17.50 10.17
C ALA A 349 -7.04 18.64 9.53
N LYS A 350 -5.87 18.28 9.00
CA LYS A 350 -5.03 19.12 8.16
C LYS A 350 -4.34 18.26 7.12
N ASP A 351 -4.30 18.76 5.89
CA ASP A 351 -3.54 18.14 4.79
C ASP A 351 -3.34 19.25 3.75
N ASP A 352 -2.21 19.94 3.85
CA ASP A 352 -1.85 21.09 3.03
C ASP A 352 -0.49 20.84 2.36
N GLN A 353 -0.50 20.80 1.01
CA GLN A 353 0.71 20.76 0.21
C GLN A 353 0.95 22.12 -0.44
N ARG A 354 2.13 22.71 -0.23
CA ARG A 354 2.58 23.99 -0.78
C ARG A 354 3.59 23.76 -1.88
N ILE A 355 3.38 24.37 -3.05
CA ILE A 355 4.20 24.18 -4.25
C ILE A 355 4.51 25.53 -4.87
N PRO A 356 5.78 25.88 -5.18
CA PRO A 356 6.12 27.12 -5.85
C PRO A 356 5.69 27.12 -7.32
N SER A 357 5.27 28.26 -7.83
CA SER A 357 5.21 28.57 -9.27
C SER A 357 6.39 29.44 -9.71
N THR A 358 7.08 30.05 -8.77
CA THR A 358 8.35 30.74 -8.97
C THR A 358 9.44 29.75 -9.38
N ALA A 359 10.30 30.15 -10.32
CA ALA A 359 11.41 29.32 -10.77
C ALA A 359 12.51 29.20 -9.69
N LEU A 360 13.26 28.08 -9.72
CA LEU A 360 14.52 27.98 -9.00
C LEU A 360 15.59 28.84 -9.70
N PRO A 361 16.55 29.40 -8.93
CA PRO A 361 16.73 29.27 -7.48
C PRO A 361 15.83 30.18 -6.62
N ALA A 362 15.16 31.21 -7.20
CA ALA A 362 14.37 32.20 -6.46
C ALA A 362 13.26 31.60 -5.58
N ALA A 363 12.69 30.47 -5.98
CA ALA A 363 11.69 29.74 -5.19
C ALA A 363 12.21 29.29 -3.79
N ARG A 364 13.52 29.22 -3.58
CA ARG A 364 14.10 28.86 -2.27
C ARG A 364 13.79 29.92 -1.20
N ASP A 365 13.63 31.17 -1.62
CA ASP A 365 13.37 32.32 -0.75
C ASP A 365 11.88 32.71 -0.67
N GLY A 366 11.00 31.94 -1.33
CA GLY A 366 9.56 32.18 -1.35
C GLY A 366 9.02 32.51 -2.74
N GLY A 367 8.07 33.47 -2.82
CA GLY A 367 7.43 33.88 -4.06
C GLY A 367 6.14 33.14 -4.35
N ALA A 368 5.54 33.44 -5.51
CA ALA A 368 4.25 32.92 -5.88
C ALA A 368 4.22 31.37 -5.97
N GLY A 369 3.05 30.82 -5.66
CA GLY A 369 2.85 29.37 -5.71
C GLY A 369 1.40 28.97 -5.54
N SER A 370 1.19 27.74 -5.10
CA SER A 370 -0.15 27.21 -4.81
C SER A 370 -0.15 26.40 -3.50
N ILE A 371 -1.33 26.33 -2.88
CA ILE A 371 -1.63 25.50 -1.72
C ILE A 371 -2.70 24.51 -2.15
N VAL A 372 -2.37 23.22 -2.15
CA VAL A 372 -3.32 22.12 -2.35
C VAL A 372 -3.79 21.67 -0.98
N ARG A 373 -5.09 21.68 -0.75
CA ARG A 373 -5.70 21.37 0.55
C ARG A 373 -6.67 20.22 0.41
N MET A 374 -6.46 19.19 1.22
CA MET A 374 -7.34 18.05 1.35
C MET A 374 -8.01 17.95 2.74
N SER A 375 -7.87 18.95 3.59
CA SER A 375 -8.49 19.01 4.92
C SER A 375 -10.01 18.81 4.84
N GLY A 376 -10.57 17.95 5.71
CA GLY A 376 -11.97 17.53 5.70
C GLY A 376 -12.27 16.38 4.71
N THR A 377 -11.24 15.79 4.10
CA THR A 377 -11.29 14.45 3.48
C THR A 377 -11.32 13.40 4.58
N GLY A 378 -11.97 12.27 4.34
CA GLY A 378 -11.99 11.19 5.34
C GLY A 378 -13.06 10.15 5.05
N TRP A 379 -13.22 9.22 5.99
CA TRP A 379 -14.22 8.15 5.87
C TRP A 379 -14.77 7.72 7.24
N ARG A 380 -15.91 7.05 7.17
CA ARG A 380 -16.59 6.46 8.33
C ARG A 380 -17.01 5.05 7.96
N THR A 381 -16.82 4.10 8.87
CA THR A 381 -17.29 2.72 8.70
C THR A 381 -18.10 2.26 9.89
N LEU A 382 -19.04 1.35 9.66
CA LEU A 382 -19.76 0.61 10.69
C LEU A 382 -19.95 -0.82 10.20
N ASP A 383 -19.40 -1.76 10.94
CA ASP A 383 -19.48 -3.18 10.68
C ASP A 383 -20.20 -3.88 11.83
N LEU A 384 -21.21 -4.67 11.49
CA LEU A 384 -21.93 -5.56 12.38
C LEU A 384 -21.63 -6.98 11.92
N HIS A 385 -21.18 -7.81 12.83
CA HIS A 385 -20.94 -9.23 12.58
C HIS A 385 -21.52 -10.05 13.71
N ALA A 386 -22.24 -11.10 13.38
CA ALA A 386 -22.69 -12.12 14.33
C ALA A 386 -22.44 -13.51 13.72
N PHE A 387 -22.11 -14.46 14.59
CA PHE A 387 -22.02 -15.85 14.18
C PHE A 387 -22.48 -16.77 15.31
N THR A 388 -22.91 -17.98 14.94
CA THR A 388 -23.40 -18.99 15.87
C THR A 388 -22.79 -20.34 15.58
N LYS A 389 -22.39 -21.05 16.64
CA LYS A 389 -21.91 -22.45 16.60
C LYS A 389 -22.99 -23.44 17.02
N SER A 390 -24.25 -23.02 17.08
CA SER A 390 -25.36 -23.72 17.70
C SER A 390 -25.86 -24.98 16.98
N ALA A 391 -25.61 -25.12 15.69
CA ALA A 391 -26.06 -26.29 14.95
C ALA A 391 -24.92 -27.28 14.77
N ALA A 392 -25.12 -28.56 15.08
CA ALA A 392 -24.08 -29.61 15.11
C ALA A 392 -23.23 -29.74 13.83
N ARG A 393 -23.60 -29.08 12.73
CA ARG A 393 -22.91 -29.11 11.43
C ARG A 393 -22.84 -27.78 10.71
N HIS A 394 -23.41 -26.72 11.26
CA HIS A 394 -23.50 -25.41 10.60
C HIS A 394 -22.90 -24.36 11.53
N GLU A 395 -22.05 -23.51 10.97
CA GLU A 395 -21.61 -22.26 11.57
C GLU A 395 -22.12 -21.13 10.70
N LEU A 396 -23.11 -20.39 11.21
CA LEU A 396 -23.79 -19.32 10.47
C LEU A 396 -23.18 -17.98 10.85
N HIS A 397 -22.72 -17.24 9.84
CA HIS A 397 -22.23 -15.87 9.95
C HIS A 397 -23.18 -14.94 9.22
N ALA A 398 -23.48 -13.79 9.80
CA ALA A 398 -24.24 -12.74 9.15
C ALA A 398 -23.77 -11.36 9.61
N GLY A 399 -24.03 -10.36 8.80
CA GLY A 399 -23.66 -9.01 9.16
C GLY A 399 -24.21 -7.93 8.26
N ALA A 400 -23.96 -6.71 8.68
CA ALA A 400 -24.25 -5.49 7.93
C ALA A 400 -23.01 -4.62 7.89
N HIS A 401 -22.85 -3.89 6.82
CA HIS A 401 -21.73 -2.98 6.61
C HIS A 401 -22.23 -1.63 6.10
N TYR A 402 -21.63 -0.58 6.61
CA TYR A 402 -21.76 0.76 6.08
C TYR A 402 -20.37 1.37 5.92
N ASP A 403 -20.10 1.96 4.78
CA ASP A 403 -19.00 2.89 4.58
C ASP A 403 -19.49 4.20 3.95
N GLY A 404 -18.77 5.29 4.22
CA GLY A 404 -18.99 6.58 3.61
C GLY A 404 -17.68 7.33 3.49
N PHE A 405 -17.34 7.72 2.25
CA PHE A 405 -16.10 8.41 1.89
C PHE A 405 -16.42 9.83 1.44
N THR A 406 -15.60 10.78 1.86
CA THR A 406 -15.64 12.19 1.44
C THR A 406 -14.27 12.57 0.90
N LEU A 407 -14.22 13.14 -0.28
CA LEU A 407 -13.02 13.75 -0.85
C LEU A 407 -13.23 15.25 -0.99
N LYS A 408 -12.27 16.02 -0.50
CA LYS A 408 -12.12 17.45 -0.75
C LYS A 408 -10.70 17.69 -1.22
N ASN A 409 -10.56 18.23 -2.42
CA ASN A 409 -9.26 18.57 -2.98
C ASN A 409 -9.38 19.94 -3.63
N SER A 410 -8.76 20.95 -3.04
CA SER A 410 -8.84 22.35 -3.49
C SER A 410 -7.44 22.93 -3.63
N ARG A 411 -7.18 23.59 -4.75
CA ARG A 411 -5.94 24.31 -5.02
C ARG A 411 -6.19 25.80 -4.97
N PHE A 412 -5.46 26.52 -4.16
CA PHE A 412 -5.49 27.96 -4.00
C PHE A 412 -4.20 28.57 -4.53
N ALA A 413 -4.27 29.71 -5.19
CA ALA A 413 -3.10 30.54 -5.46
C ALA A 413 -2.56 31.14 -4.16
N THR A 414 -1.26 31.44 -4.11
CA THR A 414 -0.65 32.22 -3.03
C THR A 414 0.49 33.10 -3.57
N ASN A 415 0.71 34.24 -2.95
CA ASN A 415 1.81 35.14 -3.29
C ASN A 415 3.13 34.73 -2.65
N ASP A 416 3.06 33.92 -1.61
CA ASP A 416 4.23 33.30 -0.96
C ASP A 416 3.92 31.85 -0.64
N TRP A 417 4.57 30.94 -1.36
CA TRP A 417 4.35 29.52 -1.21
C TRP A 417 4.90 28.96 0.12
N LEU A 418 5.89 29.63 0.72
CA LEU A 418 6.47 29.19 2.00
C LEU A 418 5.56 29.51 3.19
N HIS A 419 5.06 30.76 3.25
CA HIS A 419 4.40 31.28 4.45
C HIS A 419 3.06 31.97 4.18
N GLY A 420 2.73 32.23 2.89
CA GLY A 420 1.52 32.97 2.51
C GLY A 420 0.23 32.22 2.82
N SER A 421 -0.83 32.99 2.97
CA SER A 421 -2.19 32.46 3.11
C SER A 421 -2.77 32.00 1.77
N PRO A 422 -3.78 31.09 1.77
CA PRO A 422 -4.54 30.77 0.58
C PRO A 422 -5.22 32.03 0.03
N GLY A 423 -5.00 32.29 -1.27
CA GLY A 423 -5.65 33.37 -2.04
C GLY A 423 -6.86 32.85 -2.83
N ALA A 424 -6.95 33.21 -4.11
CA ALA A 424 -8.04 32.77 -4.97
C ALA A 424 -8.05 31.27 -5.20
N LEU A 425 -9.25 30.66 -5.22
CA LEU A 425 -9.45 29.28 -5.59
C LEU A 425 -9.12 29.11 -7.09
N ALA A 426 -8.16 28.25 -7.39
CA ALA A 426 -7.74 27.93 -8.76
C ALA A 426 -8.42 26.68 -9.30
N GLN A 427 -8.52 25.65 -8.47
CA GLN A 427 -9.16 24.37 -8.82
C GLN A 427 -9.80 23.74 -7.58
N ALA A 428 -10.90 23.01 -7.78
CA ALA A 428 -11.47 22.13 -6.77
C ALA A 428 -12.07 20.88 -7.41
N ALA A 429 -11.95 19.77 -6.70
CA ALA A 429 -12.63 18.53 -7.03
C ALA A 429 -13.04 17.84 -5.73
N GLY A 430 -14.24 17.30 -5.69
CA GLY A 430 -14.71 16.61 -4.50
C GLY A 430 -16.06 15.95 -4.69
N GLY A 431 -16.49 15.27 -3.64
CA GLY A 431 -17.76 14.55 -3.63
C GLY A 431 -17.78 13.51 -2.54
N ARG A 432 -18.81 12.68 -2.57
CA ARG A 432 -19.05 11.64 -1.57
C ARG A 432 -19.51 10.34 -2.21
N THR A 433 -19.10 9.23 -1.60
CA THR A 433 -19.70 7.92 -1.87
C THR A 433 -20.14 7.28 -0.56
N ARG A 434 -21.12 6.40 -0.64
CA ARG A 434 -21.53 5.54 0.48
C ARG A 434 -21.94 4.16 -0.02
N THR A 435 -21.65 3.15 0.78
CA THR A 435 -22.10 1.78 0.57
C THR A 435 -22.86 1.29 1.80
N LEU A 436 -23.98 0.61 1.59
CA LEU A 436 -24.65 -0.23 2.56
C LEU A 436 -24.58 -1.65 2.07
N ALA A 437 -24.36 -2.61 2.95
CA ALA A 437 -24.40 -4.02 2.59
C ALA A 437 -25.00 -4.89 3.68
N LEU A 438 -25.64 -5.98 3.23
CA LEU A 438 -26.01 -7.12 4.05
C LEU A 438 -25.32 -8.35 3.50
N TRP A 439 -24.86 -9.21 4.38
CA TRP A 439 -24.20 -10.44 4.00
C TRP A 439 -24.50 -11.58 4.96
N ALA A 440 -24.45 -12.80 4.43
CA ALA A 440 -24.55 -14.02 5.22
C ALA A 440 -23.65 -15.10 4.60
N GLU A 441 -23.14 -15.99 5.45
CA GLU A 441 -22.26 -17.11 5.09
C GLU A 441 -22.56 -18.29 6.00
N ASP A 442 -22.67 -19.50 5.44
CA ASP A 442 -22.87 -20.74 6.17
C ASP A 442 -21.67 -21.67 5.90
N GLU A 443 -20.97 -22.02 6.96
CA GLU A 443 -19.97 -23.08 6.94
C GLU A 443 -20.63 -24.40 7.35
N TRP A 444 -20.86 -25.29 6.40
CA TRP A 444 -21.55 -26.56 6.59
C TRP A 444 -20.57 -27.74 6.56
N SER A 445 -20.40 -28.42 7.70
CA SER A 445 -19.69 -29.67 7.83
C SER A 445 -20.51 -30.83 7.25
N LEU A 446 -20.35 -31.08 5.93
CA LEU A 446 -21.08 -32.13 5.21
C LEU A 446 -20.74 -33.54 5.74
N ALA A 447 -19.47 -33.76 6.03
CA ALA A 447 -18.89 -34.99 6.57
C ALA A 447 -17.58 -34.63 7.32
N PRO A 448 -16.99 -35.54 8.10
CA PRO A 448 -15.75 -35.23 8.85
C PRO A 448 -14.60 -34.67 8.01
N ALA A 449 -14.50 -35.04 6.74
CA ALA A 449 -13.46 -34.57 5.81
C ALA A 449 -13.95 -33.48 4.85
N TRP A 450 -15.21 -33.06 4.89
CA TRP A 450 -15.79 -32.17 3.89
C TRP A 450 -16.51 -31.00 4.55
N THR A 451 -16.10 -29.80 4.19
CA THR A 451 -16.76 -28.55 4.60
C THR A 451 -17.15 -27.76 3.35
N LEU A 452 -18.42 -27.37 3.27
CA LEU A 452 -18.96 -26.50 2.23
C LEU A 452 -19.26 -25.12 2.85
N THR A 453 -18.68 -24.07 2.32
CA THR A 453 -19.03 -22.70 2.69
C THR A 453 -19.80 -22.06 1.57
N LEU A 454 -20.98 -21.53 1.87
CA LEU A 454 -21.83 -20.78 0.95
C LEU A 454 -22.13 -19.40 1.53
N GLY A 455 -21.85 -18.36 0.76
CA GLY A 455 -22.09 -16.99 1.20
C GLY A 455 -22.62 -16.09 0.10
N ALA A 456 -23.21 -15.00 0.52
CA ALA A 456 -23.65 -13.95 -0.38
C ALA A 456 -23.57 -12.59 0.31
N ARG A 457 -23.21 -11.58 -0.45
CA ARG A 457 -23.22 -10.17 -0.04
C ARG A 457 -24.03 -9.37 -1.04
N TYR A 458 -24.96 -8.55 -0.56
CA TYR A 458 -25.70 -7.61 -1.38
C TYR A 458 -25.35 -6.19 -0.96
N GLU A 459 -25.01 -5.36 -1.95
CA GLU A 459 -24.47 -4.01 -1.74
C GLU A 459 -25.32 -2.98 -2.48
N TRP A 460 -25.61 -1.85 -1.80
CA TRP A 460 -26.24 -0.63 -2.35
C TRP A 460 -25.23 0.50 -2.26
N TRP A 461 -24.87 1.04 -3.38
CA TRP A 461 -23.90 2.12 -3.49
C TRP A 461 -24.52 3.39 -4.04
N LYS A 462 -24.06 4.55 -3.56
CA LYS A 462 -24.43 5.86 -4.07
C LYS A 462 -23.22 6.79 -4.10
N ALA A 463 -23.04 7.54 -5.22
CA ALA A 463 -22.19 8.71 -5.32
C ALA A 463 -23.05 9.97 -5.41
N PHE A 464 -22.65 11.04 -4.75
CA PHE A 464 -23.42 12.29 -4.64
C PHE A 464 -22.52 13.45 -4.22
N ASP A 465 -23.05 14.68 -4.32
CA ASP A 465 -22.33 15.94 -4.01
C ASP A 465 -21.01 16.07 -4.80
N GLY A 466 -20.96 15.52 -6.01
CA GLY A 466 -19.80 15.65 -6.89
C GLY A 466 -19.72 17.08 -7.46
N HIS A 467 -18.54 17.70 -7.37
CA HIS A 467 -18.32 19.04 -7.87
C HIS A 467 -16.92 19.21 -8.46
N ASN A 468 -16.82 19.90 -9.60
CA ASN A 468 -15.57 20.25 -10.25
C ASN A 468 -15.53 21.75 -10.56
N PHE A 469 -14.48 22.41 -10.10
CA PHE A 469 -14.20 23.81 -10.39
C PHE A 469 -12.80 23.97 -10.96
N SER A 470 -12.66 24.85 -11.97
CA SER A 470 -11.38 25.33 -12.47
C SER A 470 -11.52 26.77 -12.93
N ALA A 471 -10.63 27.64 -12.46
CA ALA A 471 -10.59 29.04 -12.90
C ALA A 471 -10.01 29.17 -14.32
N ALA A 472 -9.10 28.29 -14.71
CA ALA A 472 -8.48 28.30 -16.02
C ALA A 472 -8.05 26.85 -16.44
N PRO A 473 -8.60 26.26 -17.51
CA PRO A 473 -9.77 26.75 -18.26
C PRO A 473 -11.03 26.81 -17.38
N PRO A 474 -11.98 27.72 -17.62
CA PRO A 474 -13.16 27.89 -16.79
C PRO A 474 -14.02 26.63 -16.76
N LEU A 475 -14.31 26.14 -15.57
CA LEU A 475 -15.23 25.06 -15.31
C LEU A 475 -15.87 25.26 -13.94
N ASP A 476 -17.18 25.08 -13.85
CA ASP A 476 -17.92 25.07 -12.59
C ASP A 476 -19.15 24.18 -12.77
N VAL A 477 -19.03 22.91 -12.33
CA VAL A 477 -19.99 21.87 -12.66
C VAL A 477 -20.30 20.99 -11.45
N ASP A 478 -21.58 20.93 -11.10
CA ASP A 478 -22.11 19.90 -10.21
C ASP A 478 -22.36 18.60 -10.96
N GLN A 479 -21.79 17.52 -10.47
CA GLN A 479 -21.92 16.21 -11.07
C GLN A 479 -23.19 15.51 -10.62
N PRO A 480 -23.87 14.74 -11.50
CA PRO A 480 -25.10 14.05 -11.13
C PRO A 480 -24.85 12.95 -10.11
N SER A 481 -25.82 12.75 -9.21
CA SER A 481 -25.81 11.60 -8.31
C SER A 481 -25.96 10.29 -9.09
N ARG A 482 -25.29 9.24 -8.60
CA ARG A 482 -25.27 7.90 -9.19
C ARG A 482 -25.61 6.84 -8.15
N THR A 483 -26.28 5.80 -8.56
CA THR A 483 -26.55 4.62 -7.73
C THR A 483 -26.20 3.36 -8.48
N ALA A 484 -25.73 2.35 -7.76
CA ALA A 484 -25.52 1.01 -8.25
C ALA A 484 -25.77 0.03 -7.13
N GLN A 485 -26.07 -1.22 -7.48
CA GLN A 485 -26.29 -2.28 -6.53
C GLN A 485 -25.95 -3.63 -7.14
N GLY A 486 -25.71 -4.63 -6.31
CA GLY A 486 -25.54 -5.98 -6.82
C GLY A 486 -25.27 -7.04 -5.77
N LEU A 487 -25.41 -8.27 -6.23
CA LEU A 487 -25.21 -9.49 -5.45
C LEU A 487 -23.83 -10.10 -5.77
N SER A 488 -23.10 -10.44 -4.72
CA SER A 488 -21.79 -11.08 -4.75
C SER A 488 -21.86 -12.46 -4.10
N PRO A 489 -22.24 -13.53 -4.85
CA PRO A 489 -22.26 -14.89 -4.33
C PRO A 489 -20.83 -15.42 -4.14
N LYS A 490 -20.65 -16.30 -3.15
CA LYS A 490 -19.41 -16.96 -2.78
C LYS A 490 -19.68 -18.44 -2.51
N ALA A 491 -18.72 -19.30 -2.86
CA ALA A 491 -18.75 -20.72 -2.52
C ALA A 491 -17.34 -21.24 -2.33
N SER A 492 -17.16 -22.14 -1.36
CA SER A 492 -15.91 -22.87 -1.16
C SER A 492 -16.20 -24.29 -0.71
N LEU A 493 -15.48 -25.26 -1.28
CA LEU A 493 -15.52 -26.65 -0.87
C LEU A 493 -14.13 -27.06 -0.39
N ARG A 494 -14.02 -27.42 0.88
CA ARG A 494 -12.81 -27.90 1.52
C ARG A 494 -12.90 -29.41 1.71
N TRP A 495 -11.85 -30.13 1.32
CA TRP A 495 -11.67 -31.56 1.52
C TRP A 495 -10.36 -31.82 2.25
N ALA A 496 -10.46 -32.36 3.47
CA ALA A 496 -9.35 -32.73 4.33
C ALA A 496 -9.33 -34.25 4.51
N PRO A 497 -8.76 -35.03 3.55
CA PRO A 497 -8.74 -36.51 3.62
C PRO A 497 -7.88 -37.04 4.78
N SER A 498 -7.02 -36.23 5.32
CA SER A 498 -6.21 -36.51 6.51
C SER A 498 -5.75 -35.20 7.14
N ASP A 499 -5.18 -35.26 8.35
CA ASP A 499 -4.60 -34.09 9.04
C ASP A 499 -3.43 -33.46 8.28
N GLN A 500 -2.87 -34.15 7.29
CA GLN A 500 -1.74 -33.64 6.50
C GLN A 500 -2.15 -33.00 5.17
N TRP A 501 -3.34 -33.28 4.65
CA TRP A 501 -3.75 -32.81 3.34
C TRP A 501 -5.04 -32.05 3.38
N MET A 502 -5.04 -30.92 2.74
CA MET A 502 -6.23 -30.07 2.53
C MET A 502 -6.31 -29.62 1.08
N VAL A 503 -7.46 -29.80 0.47
CA VAL A 503 -7.78 -29.31 -0.87
C VAL A 503 -8.96 -28.36 -0.75
N THR A 504 -8.81 -27.15 -1.23
CA THR A 504 -9.87 -26.12 -1.19
C THR A 504 -10.13 -25.62 -2.59
N LEU A 505 -11.38 -25.70 -3.03
CA LEU A 505 -11.87 -25.09 -4.26
C LEU A 505 -12.79 -23.93 -3.88
N SER A 506 -12.40 -22.71 -4.21
CA SER A 506 -13.16 -21.49 -3.92
C SER A 506 -13.56 -20.79 -5.20
N ALA A 507 -14.76 -20.20 -5.22
CA ALA A 507 -15.26 -19.37 -6.30
C ALA A 507 -16.08 -18.20 -5.74
N GLY A 508 -15.94 -17.02 -6.31
CA GLY A 508 -16.66 -15.85 -5.83
C GLY A 508 -16.78 -14.74 -6.86
N ARG A 509 -17.83 -13.94 -6.69
CA ARG A 509 -18.00 -12.66 -7.37
C ARG A 509 -17.71 -11.54 -6.36
N ALA A 510 -17.09 -10.44 -6.82
CA ALA A 510 -17.01 -9.20 -6.09
C ALA A 510 -17.36 -8.02 -7.01
N LEU A 511 -17.97 -6.99 -6.41
CA LEU A 511 -18.30 -5.74 -7.08
C LEU A 511 -17.47 -4.63 -6.44
N ARG A 512 -16.60 -3.98 -7.21
CA ARG A 512 -15.90 -2.77 -6.76
C ARG A 512 -16.56 -1.54 -7.36
N PHE A 513 -17.09 -0.70 -6.52
CA PHE A 513 -17.68 0.55 -6.94
C PHE A 513 -16.60 1.62 -7.19
N PRO A 514 -16.82 2.56 -8.13
CA PRO A 514 -15.90 3.67 -8.34
C PRO A 514 -15.71 4.50 -7.07
N THR A 515 -14.48 4.91 -6.81
CA THR A 515 -14.15 5.81 -5.71
C THR A 515 -14.48 7.26 -6.06
N VAL A 516 -14.54 8.14 -5.05
CA VAL A 516 -14.81 9.57 -5.24
C VAL A 516 -13.84 10.20 -6.24
N SER A 517 -12.54 9.89 -6.11
CA SER A 517 -11.51 10.43 -7.01
C SER A 517 -11.65 9.91 -8.45
N GLU A 518 -11.99 8.64 -8.66
CA GLU A 518 -12.19 8.10 -10.00
C GLU A 518 -13.34 8.81 -10.74
N LEU A 519 -14.42 9.15 -10.02
CA LEU A 519 -15.57 9.85 -10.57
C LEU A 519 -15.33 11.34 -10.79
N TYR A 520 -14.64 12.00 -9.85
CA TYR A 520 -14.57 13.46 -9.75
C TYR A 520 -13.12 13.94 -9.70
N GLN A 521 -12.23 13.32 -10.46
CA GLN A 521 -10.81 13.67 -10.53
C GLN A 521 -10.61 15.13 -10.92
N ALA A 522 -9.68 15.84 -10.27
CA ALA A 522 -9.38 17.22 -10.58
C ALA A 522 -8.88 17.39 -12.03
N ILE A 523 -9.31 18.45 -12.69
CA ILE A 523 -8.77 18.86 -13.99
C ILE A 523 -7.40 19.49 -13.75
N ALA A 524 -6.34 18.86 -14.26
CA ALA A 524 -4.98 19.40 -14.20
C ALA A 524 -4.64 20.12 -15.52
N THR A 525 -3.95 21.26 -15.43
CA THR A 525 -3.33 21.92 -16.57
C THR A 525 -1.83 21.67 -16.53
N GLY A 526 -1.28 21.19 -17.63
CA GLY A 526 0.13 20.79 -17.74
C GLY A 526 0.33 19.89 -18.95
N PRO A 527 1.39 19.09 -19.02
CA PRO A 527 1.56 18.14 -20.11
C PRO A 527 0.53 17.00 -20.09
N SER A 528 -0.20 16.81 -18.98
CA SER A 528 -1.36 15.92 -18.92
C SER A 528 -2.57 16.61 -18.31
N ILE A 529 -3.72 16.46 -18.98
CA ILE A 529 -5.01 16.97 -18.52
C ILE A 529 -5.78 15.79 -17.94
N THR A 530 -6.27 15.94 -16.71
CA THR A 530 -7.12 14.95 -16.06
C THR A 530 -8.59 15.30 -16.31
N VAL A 531 -9.33 14.38 -16.89
CA VAL A 531 -10.75 14.58 -17.23
C VAL A 531 -11.60 13.73 -16.28
N PRO A 532 -12.58 14.32 -15.55
CA PRO A 532 -13.53 13.56 -14.75
C PRO A 532 -14.41 12.66 -15.61
N ASN A 533 -14.70 11.45 -15.12
CA ASN A 533 -15.67 10.55 -15.74
C ASN A 533 -16.71 10.08 -14.72
N PRO A 534 -17.80 10.84 -14.53
CA PRO A 534 -18.84 10.49 -13.56
C PRO A 534 -19.69 9.28 -14.00
N ASN A 535 -19.48 8.75 -15.22
CA ASN A 535 -20.28 7.66 -15.81
C ASN A 535 -19.65 6.27 -15.63
N LEU A 536 -18.63 6.15 -14.78
CA LEU A 536 -17.99 4.85 -14.53
C LEU A 536 -18.96 3.82 -13.95
N ALA A 537 -18.93 2.61 -14.51
CA ALA A 537 -19.65 1.46 -14.00
C ALA A 537 -18.84 0.71 -12.92
N PRO A 538 -19.49 -0.02 -12.00
CA PRO A 538 -18.77 -0.88 -11.06
C PRO A 538 -18.03 -2.02 -11.76
N GLU A 539 -16.81 -2.32 -11.30
CA GLU A 539 -16.08 -3.53 -11.71
C GLU A 539 -16.79 -4.78 -11.20
N LYS A 540 -16.78 -5.82 -12.01
CA LYS A 540 -17.34 -7.14 -11.68
C LYS A 540 -16.25 -8.19 -11.81
N ALA A 541 -15.64 -8.55 -10.70
CA ALA A 541 -14.64 -9.61 -10.65
C ALA A 541 -15.32 -10.96 -10.38
N ASN A 542 -14.99 -11.97 -11.21
CA ASN A 542 -15.30 -13.35 -10.93
C ASN A 542 -13.96 -14.08 -10.77
N SER A 543 -13.76 -14.69 -9.61
CA SER A 543 -12.51 -15.34 -9.24
C SER A 543 -12.77 -16.78 -8.84
N ALA A 544 -11.83 -17.68 -9.15
CA ALA A 544 -11.81 -19.05 -8.70
C ALA A 544 -10.37 -19.46 -8.32
N GLU A 545 -10.23 -20.31 -7.31
CA GLU A 545 -8.96 -20.83 -6.86
C GLU A 545 -9.09 -22.29 -6.43
N LEU A 546 -8.15 -23.12 -6.87
CA LEU A 546 -7.90 -24.46 -6.35
C LEU A 546 -6.58 -24.43 -5.58
N ALA A 547 -6.64 -24.62 -4.27
CA ALA A 547 -5.48 -24.71 -3.40
C ALA A 547 -5.32 -26.15 -2.88
N VAL A 548 -4.11 -26.67 -2.98
CA VAL A 548 -3.71 -27.96 -2.39
C VAL A 548 -2.63 -27.68 -1.37
N GLU A 549 -2.91 -28.01 -0.12
CA GLU A 549 -1.99 -27.80 1.00
C GLU A 549 -1.57 -29.14 1.60
N ARG A 550 -0.30 -29.23 1.96
CA ARG A 550 0.25 -30.33 2.72
C ARG A 550 0.93 -29.80 3.97
N GLU A 551 0.37 -30.19 5.11
CA GLU A 551 1.00 -29.99 6.40
C GLU A 551 2.11 -31.00 6.61
N MET A 552 3.22 -30.56 7.17
CA MET A 552 4.40 -31.36 7.48
C MET A 552 4.83 -31.04 8.92
N ASN A 553 5.57 -31.92 9.55
CA ASN A 553 6.13 -31.61 10.87
C ASN A 553 6.95 -30.30 10.82
N GLY A 554 6.46 -29.26 11.51
CA GLY A 554 7.06 -27.93 11.57
C GLY A 554 6.94 -27.11 10.28
N GLY A 555 5.94 -27.36 9.41
CA GLY A 555 5.76 -26.52 8.23
C GLY A 555 4.69 -27.00 7.27
N ARG A 556 4.51 -26.26 6.18
CA ARG A 556 3.52 -26.55 5.13
C ARG A 556 4.03 -26.19 3.75
N VAL A 557 3.43 -26.81 2.74
CA VAL A 557 3.58 -26.46 1.33
C VAL A 557 2.18 -26.29 0.74
N ARG A 558 1.96 -25.21 -0.01
CA ARG A 558 0.73 -24.95 -0.74
C ARG A 558 1.01 -24.75 -2.23
N LEU A 559 0.16 -25.34 -3.05
CA LEU A 559 0.08 -25.12 -4.48
C LEU A 559 -1.31 -24.57 -4.81
N SER A 560 -1.37 -23.37 -5.40
CA SER A 560 -2.61 -22.71 -5.79
C SER A 560 -2.68 -22.50 -7.30
N PHE A 561 -3.82 -22.82 -7.91
CA PHE A 561 -4.17 -22.43 -9.27
C PHE A 561 -5.29 -21.40 -9.18
N PHE A 562 -5.10 -20.22 -9.75
CA PHE A 562 -6.08 -19.15 -9.67
C PHE A 562 -6.47 -18.61 -11.05
N HIS A 563 -7.75 -18.23 -11.14
CA HIS A 563 -8.34 -17.60 -12.29
C HIS A 563 -9.15 -16.37 -11.85
N GLU A 564 -9.00 -15.26 -12.55
CA GLU A 564 -9.79 -14.05 -12.33
C GLU A 564 -10.18 -13.45 -13.68
N THR A 565 -11.44 -13.08 -13.81
CA THR A 565 -11.96 -12.26 -14.91
C THR A 565 -12.65 -11.04 -14.34
N VAL A 566 -12.22 -9.85 -14.74
CA VAL A 566 -12.86 -8.59 -14.35
C VAL A 566 -13.51 -7.98 -15.57
N ARG A 567 -14.81 -7.71 -15.48
CA ARG A 567 -15.57 -6.92 -16.45
C ARG A 567 -15.72 -5.50 -15.93
N ASP A 568 -15.81 -4.55 -16.86
CA ASP A 568 -15.89 -3.12 -16.55
C ASP A 568 -14.71 -2.64 -15.68
N ALA A 569 -13.51 -3.22 -15.90
CA ALA A 569 -12.33 -2.96 -15.07
C ALA A 569 -11.97 -1.47 -15.07
N LEU A 570 -11.87 -0.85 -13.88
CA LEU A 570 -11.54 0.56 -13.72
C LEU A 570 -10.01 0.73 -13.78
N VAL A 571 -9.53 1.34 -14.84
CA VAL A 571 -8.10 1.57 -15.07
C VAL A 571 -7.83 3.04 -15.29
N SER A 572 -6.89 3.59 -14.52
CA SER A 572 -6.32 4.91 -14.78
C SER A 572 -5.25 4.79 -15.85
N GLN A 573 -5.36 5.60 -16.88
CA GLN A 573 -4.40 5.61 -18.00
C GLN A 573 -4.08 7.02 -18.46
N SER A 574 -2.90 7.16 -19.09
CA SER A 574 -2.51 8.37 -19.80
C SER A 574 -2.34 8.02 -21.26
N ALA A 575 -3.10 8.68 -22.13
CA ALA A 575 -3.04 8.48 -23.57
C ALA A 575 -3.33 9.79 -24.31
N PRO A 576 -2.79 10.00 -25.54
CA PRO A 576 -3.24 11.08 -26.41
C PRO A 576 -4.67 10.78 -26.88
N LEU A 577 -5.61 11.71 -26.68
CA LEU A 577 -6.99 11.58 -27.20
C LEU A 577 -7.09 11.83 -28.70
N VAL A 578 -6.08 12.50 -29.28
CA VAL A 578 -6.00 12.75 -30.72
C VAL A 578 -4.79 12.00 -31.27
N PRO A 579 -4.95 11.15 -32.28
CA PRO A 579 -3.83 10.47 -32.94
C PRO A 579 -2.75 11.47 -33.40
N GLY A 580 -1.48 11.22 -33.03
CA GLY A 580 -0.36 12.08 -33.35
C GLY A 580 -0.16 13.28 -32.40
N SER A 581 -1.04 13.49 -31.40
CA SER A 581 -0.81 14.51 -30.37
C SER A 581 0.22 14.06 -29.36
N THR A 582 1.07 14.98 -28.88
CA THR A 582 2.00 14.77 -27.77
C THR A 582 1.35 15.08 -26.42
N THR A 583 0.16 15.67 -26.41
CA THR A 583 -0.58 15.98 -25.17
C THR A 583 -1.24 14.71 -24.64
N LEU A 584 -0.82 14.29 -23.46
CA LEU A 584 -1.40 13.16 -22.76
C LEU A 584 -2.56 13.64 -21.90
N PHE A 585 -3.66 12.91 -21.97
CA PHE A 585 -4.81 13.05 -21.08
C PHE A 585 -4.77 11.91 -20.09
N SER A 586 -4.85 12.22 -18.81
CA SER A 586 -5.00 11.22 -17.76
C SER A 586 -6.47 11.08 -17.41
N PHE A 587 -7.01 9.88 -17.50
CA PHE A 587 -8.42 9.61 -17.21
C PHE A 587 -8.62 8.18 -16.73
N VAL A 588 -9.73 7.97 -16.03
CA VAL A 588 -10.19 6.64 -15.61
C VAL A 588 -11.29 6.19 -16.55
N GLN A 589 -11.20 4.96 -17.03
CA GLN A 589 -12.24 4.36 -17.85
C GLN A 589 -12.54 2.92 -17.42
N ASN A 590 -13.70 2.42 -17.83
CA ASN A 590 -13.98 1.01 -17.77
C ASN A 590 -13.38 0.29 -18.99
N ILE A 591 -12.51 -0.67 -18.73
CA ILE A 591 -12.06 -1.65 -19.73
C ILE A 591 -13.10 -2.79 -19.76
N ASP A 592 -13.57 -3.19 -20.94
CA ASP A 592 -14.60 -4.21 -21.07
C ASP A 592 -14.24 -5.49 -20.32
N ARG A 593 -13.04 -6.03 -20.54
CA ARG A 593 -12.65 -7.27 -19.87
C ARG A 593 -11.13 -7.45 -19.71
N THR A 594 -10.74 -7.80 -18.49
CA THR A 594 -9.40 -8.31 -18.19
C THR A 594 -9.49 -9.75 -17.67
N ARG A 595 -8.38 -10.50 -17.79
CA ARG A 595 -8.25 -11.86 -17.28
C ARG A 595 -6.87 -12.12 -16.75
N THR A 596 -6.79 -12.80 -15.61
CA THR A 596 -5.53 -13.29 -15.02
C THR A 596 -5.66 -14.78 -14.72
N ASN A 597 -4.75 -15.59 -15.25
CA ASN A 597 -4.57 -16.98 -14.85
C ASN A 597 -3.21 -17.11 -14.18
N GLY A 598 -3.08 -17.96 -13.17
CA GLY A 598 -1.77 -18.16 -12.57
C GLY A 598 -1.67 -19.38 -11.68
N ILE A 599 -0.41 -19.62 -11.28
CA ILE A 599 0.00 -20.69 -10.38
C ILE A 599 0.87 -20.05 -9.31
N GLU A 600 0.69 -20.45 -8.06
CA GLU A 600 1.49 -20.03 -6.93
C GLU A 600 1.90 -21.25 -6.11
N VAL A 601 3.18 -21.30 -5.75
CA VAL A 601 3.70 -22.22 -4.74
C VAL A 601 4.16 -21.38 -3.56
N ALA A 602 3.75 -21.76 -2.37
CA ALA A 602 4.24 -21.19 -1.12
C ALA A 602 4.65 -22.30 -0.17
N PHE A 603 5.73 -22.14 0.55
CA PHE A 603 6.19 -23.09 1.55
C PHE A 603 6.77 -22.38 2.76
N ASP A 604 6.58 -23.00 3.91
CA ASP A 604 7.20 -22.62 5.18
C ASP A 604 7.65 -23.89 5.88
N LYS A 605 8.92 -23.96 6.29
CA LYS A 605 9.48 -25.12 6.98
C LYS A 605 10.43 -24.66 8.06
N ARG A 606 10.01 -24.85 9.32
CA ARG A 606 10.87 -24.69 10.49
C ARG A 606 11.72 -25.96 10.65
N ASP A 607 12.93 -25.77 11.14
CA ASP A 607 13.89 -26.85 11.36
C ASP A 607 14.02 -27.81 10.16
N LEU A 608 14.14 -27.22 8.95
CA LEU A 608 14.50 -28.00 7.74
C LEU A 608 15.81 -28.74 7.93
N LEU A 609 16.79 -28.10 8.58
CA LEU A 609 17.97 -28.65 9.23
C LEU A 609 17.93 -28.16 10.69
N PRO A 610 18.67 -28.77 11.62
CA PRO A 610 18.70 -28.30 13.00
C PRO A 610 18.93 -26.79 13.10
N ARG A 611 17.97 -26.06 13.71
CA ARG A 611 18.02 -24.59 13.89
C ARG A 611 18.03 -23.76 12.58
N PHE A 612 17.58 -24.35 11.48
CA PHE A 612 17.52 -23.70 10.17
C PHE A 612 16.11 -23.73 9.59
N ASP A 613 15.50 -22.56 9.47
CA ASP A 613 14.19 -22.35 8.86
C ASP A 613 14.33 -21.90 7.42
N LEU A 614 13.42 -22.35 6.56
CA LEU A 614 13.33 -21.92 5.18
C LEU A 614 11.87 -21.68 4.81
N SER A 615 11.58 -20.50 4.25
CA SER A 615 10.27 -20.19 3.68
C SER A 615 10.43 -19.46 2.35
N GLY A 616 9.41 -19.57 1.52
CA GLY A 616 9.43 -18.85 0.24
C GLY A 616 8.18 -19.07 -0.59
N SER A 617 8.13 -18.36 -1.70
CA SER A 617 7.04 -18.46 -2.66
C SER A 617 7.52 -18.19 -4.08
N ALA A 618 6.77 -18.72 -5.05
CA ALA A 618 6.93 -18.42 -6.46
C ALA A 618 5.55 -18.31 -7.11
N THR A 619 5.33 -17.24 -7.86
CA THR A 619 4.07 -16.97 -8.56
C THR A 619 4.35 -16.76 -10.05
N LEU A 620 3.57 -17.44 -10.89
CA LEU A 620 3.50 -17.22 -12.32
C LEU A 620 2.08 -16.77 -12.65
N ALA A 621 1.92 -15.59 -13.26
CA ALA A 621 0.63 -15.04 -13.66
C ALA A 621 0.66 -14.57 -15.13
N ASP A 622 -0.49 -14.65 -15.78
CA ASP A 622 -0.70 -14.13 -17.14
C ASP A 622 -1.86 -13.10 -17.12
N PRO A 623 -1.61 -11.88 -16.58
CA PRO A 623 -2.61 -10.82 -16.50
C PRO A 623 -2.74 -10.12 -17.85
N LYS A 624 -3.90 -10.20 -18.49
CA LYS A 624 -4.15 -9.65 -19.83
C LYS A 624 -5.42 -8.83 -19.93
N THR A 625 -5.37 -7.76 -20.71
CA THR A 625 -6.55 -7.11 -21.28
C THR A 625 -7.07 -8.01 -22.40
N VAL A 626 -8.34 -8.44 -22.28
CA VAL A 626 -8.96 -9.38 -23.25
C VAL A 626 -9.78 -8.62 -24.28
N SER A 627 -10.48 -7.55 -23.84
CA SER A 627 -11.30 -6.71 -24.72
C SER A 627 -11.28 -5.28 -24.22
N ASP A 628 -11.00 -4.34 -25.11
CA ASP A 628 -11.07 -2.91 -24.88
C ASP A 628 -11.45 -2.18 -26.18
N PRO A 629 -12.75 -2.04 -26.47
CA PRO A 629 -13.24 -1.40 -27.68
C PRO A 629 -12.81 0.09 -27.82
N VAL A 630 -12.50 0.75 -26.70
CA VAL A 630 -12.04 2.16 -26.69
C VAL A 630 -10.56 2.24 -27.06
N PHE A 631 -9.76 1.25 -26.62
CA PHE A 631 -8.33 1.14 -26.91
C PHE A 631 -7.96 -0.26 -27.41
N PRO A 632 -8.29 -0.61 -28.67
CA PRO A 632 -8.03 -1.95 -29.22
C PRO A 632 -6.55 -2.36 -29.18
N THR A 633 -5.62 -1.40 -29.16
CA THR A 633 -4.17 -1.67 -29.05
C THR A 633 -3.77 -2.26 -27.68
N ALA A 634 -4.64 -2.18 -26.67
CA ALA A 634 -4.46 -2.81 -25.37
C ALA A 634 -4.83 -4.30 -25.38
N GLU A 635 -5.59 -4.76 -26.36
CA GLU A 635 -6.05 -6.17 -26.40
C GLU A 635 -4.88 -7.13 -26.55
N GLY A 636 -4.87 -8.19 -25.74
CA GLY A 636 -3.78 -9.16 -25.63
C GLY A 636 -2.56 -8.68 -24.86
N LYS A 637 -2.48 -7.40 -24.47
CA LYS A 637 -1.39 -6.83 -23.68
C LYS A 637 -1.51 -7.16 -22.21
N LEU A 638 -0.39 -7.03 -21.49
CA LEU A 638 -0.36 -7.23 -20.04
C LEU A 638 -1.05 -6.06 -19.32
N ILE A 639 -1.78 -6.39 -18.27
CA ILE A 639 -2.35 -5.38 -17.36
C ILE A 639 -1.20 -4.54 -16.78
N PRO A 640 -1.30 -3.21 -16.81
CA PRO A 640 -0.25 -2.34 -16.28
C PRO A 640 0.13 -2.64 -14.83
N GLN A 641 1.43 -2.61 -14.56
CA GLN A 641 2.04 -2.71 -13.22
C GLN A 641 1.78 -4.04 -12.50
N VAL A 642 1.35 -5.08 -13.21
CA VAL A 642 1.22 -6.44 -12.68
C VAL A 642 2.38 -7.30 -13.19
N PRO A 643 3.27 -7.81 -12.33
CA PRO A 643 4.39 -8.64 -12.76
C PRO A 643 3.91 -10.06 -13.12
N ARG A 644 4.48 -10.64 -14.17
CA ARG A 644 4.18 -12.03 -14.56
C ARG A 644 4.81 -13.06 -13.64
N ARG A 645 5.95 -12.73 -13.04
CA ARG A 645 6.72 -13.65 -12.18
C ARG A 645 7.17 -12.92 -10.93
N LYS A 646 6.93 -13.54 -9.79
CA LYS A 646 7.41 -13.07 -8.48
C LYS A 646 7.95 -14.25 -7.70
N ALA A 647 8.95 -14.01 -6.88
CA ALA A 647 9.42 -15.00 -5.92
C ALA A 647 9.98 -14.33 -4.67
N THR A 648 9.83 -15.01 -3.55
CA THR A 648 10.45 -14.66 -2.27
C THR A 648 11.12 -15.88 -1.68
N LEU A 649 12.22 -15.68 -0.98
CA LEU A 649 12.90 -16.72 -0.22
C LEU A 649 13.45 -16.11 1.06
N VAL A 650 13.23 -16.75 2.19
CA VAL A 650 13.75 -16.35 3.51
C VAL A 650 14.37 -17.55 4.18
N ALA A 651 15.64 -17.44 4.55
CA ALA A 651 16.39 -18.45 5.26
C ALA A 651 16.88 -17.86 6.59
N THR A 652 16.57 -18.51 7.71
CA THR A 652 16.98 -18.10 9.05
C THR A 652 17.75 -19.22 9.72
N TRP A 653 18.97 -18.94 10.14
CA TRP A 653 19.82 -19.85 10.90
C TRP A 653 20.06 -19.32 12.31
N ARG A 654 19.87 -20.17 13.31
CA ARG A 654 20.09 -19.85 14.73
C ARG A 654 21.25 -20.69 15.29
N PRO A 655 22.51 -20.23 15.18
CA PRO A 655 23.66 -20.95 15.71
C PRO A 655 23.51 -21.34 17.19
N ASP A 656 22.90 -20.43 17.95
CA ASP A 656 22.56 -20.61 19.35
C ASP A 656 21.22 -19.95 19.68
N ASP A 657 20.79 -19.91 20.94
CA ASP A 657 19.50 -19.39 21.39
C ASP A 657 19.47 -17.86 21.45
N ARG A 658 20.61 -17.17 21.24
CA ARG A 658 20.74 -15.72 21.28
C ARG A 658 20.93 -15.07 19.92
N LEU A 659 21.44 -15.79 18.94
CA LEU A 659 21.77 -15.29 17.62
C LEU A 659 20.86 -15.88 16.56
N ALA A 660 20.22 -15.01 15.77
CA ALA A 660 19.55 -15.40 14.55
C ALA A 660 20.14 -14.61 13.36
N LEU A 661 20.47 -15.34 12.31
CA LEU A 661 20.99 -14.83 11.05
C LEU A 661 19.99 -15.11 9.93
N THR A 662 19.49 -14.07 9.30
CA THR A 662 18.51 -14.19 8.21
C THR A 662 19.09 -13.63 6.91
N ALA A 663 18.89 -14.38 5.83
CA ALA A 663 19.08 -13.91 4.46
C ALA A 663 17.74 -14.05 3.71
N ALA A 664 17.33 -13.00 3.03
CA ALA A 664 16.09 -13.00 2.28
C ALA A 664 16.30 -12.46 0.87
N ALA A 665 15.56 -13.00 -0.09
CA ALA A 665 15.62 -12.56 -1.48
C ALA A 665 14.21 -12.30 -2.03
N ARG A 666 14.09 -11.27 -2.87
CA ARG A 666 12.86 -10.91 -3.59
C ARG A 666 13.16 -10.75 -5.06
N TYR A 667 12.33 -11.37 -5.87
CA TYR A 667 12.37 -11.25 -7.33
C TYR A 667 11.03 -10.74 -7.86
N SER A 668 11.07 -9.83 -8.80
CA SER A 668 9.94 -9.46 -9.65
C SER A 668 10.40 -9.34 -11.10
N SER A 669 9.64 -9.92 -12.01
CA SER A 669 9.86 -9.68 -13.43
C SER A 669 9.47 -8.23 -13.78
N ARG A 670 9.94 -7.76 -14.93
CA ARG A 670 9.53 -6.51 -15.52
C ARG A 670 8.01 -6.38 -15.60
N MET A 671 7.51 -5.17 -15.40
CA MET A 671 6.13 -4.75 -15.62
C MET A 671 6.06 -3.69 -16.72
N PHE A 672 4.86 -3.29 -17.11
CA PHE A 672 4.60 -2.18 -18.02
C PHE A 672 3.75 -1.12 -17.31
N GLY A 673 4.02 0.14 -17.59
CA GLY A 673 3.25 1.27 -17.05
C GLY A 673 2.15 1.76 -17.98
N THR A 674 2.24 1.44 -19.29
CA THR A 674 1.24 1.81 -20.30
C THR A 674 0.32 0.64 -20.63
N ILE A 675 -0.93 0.97 -21.00
CA ILE A 675 -1.95 -0.05 -21.27
C ILE A 675 -1.65 -0.88 -22.53
N ASP A 676 -0.95 -0.29 -23.50
CA ASP A 676 -0.53 -0.91 -24.75
C ASP A 676 0.86 -1.58 -24.67
N ASN A 677 1.49 -1.52 -23.50
CA ASN A 677 2.86 -1.99 -23.23
C ASN A 677 3.93 -1.34 -24.13
N SER A 678 3.72 -0.10 -24.55
CA SER A 678 4.65 0.65 -25.39
C SER A 678 5.89 1.17 -24.65
N ASP A 679 5.89 1.15 -23.31
CA ASP A 679 7.02 1.52 -22.46
C ASP A 679 8.08 0.41 -22.42
N VAL A 680 8.83 0.29 -23.53
CA VAL A 680 9.75 -0.83 -23.77
C VAL A 680 11.08 -0.74 -23.00
N VAL A 681 11.45 0.42 -22.44
CA VAL A 681 12.67 0.61 -21.65
C VAL A 681 12.31 0.63 -20.16
N GLY A 682 12.71 -0.40 -19.40
CA GLY A 682 12.38 -0.52 -17.96
C GLY A 682 13.40 0.16 -17.04
N HIS A 683 14.69 0.17 -17.42
CA HIS A 683 15.81 0.67 -16.60
C HIS A 683 16.05 2.19 -16.77
N THR A 684 14.98 2.95 -16.85
CA THR A 684 15.03 4.41 -16.96
C THR A 684 13.96 5.02 -16.07
N PHE A 685 14.08 6.32 -15.77
CA PHE A 685 13.06 7.05 -15.02
C PHE A 685 11.67 6.86 -15.65
N GLN A 686 10.66 6.60 -14.81
CA GLN A 686 9.29 6.22 -15.17
C GLN A 686 9.14 4.83 -15.82
N GLY A 687 10.22 4.06 -15.99
CA GLY A 687 10.14 2.67 -16.40
C GLY A 687 9.81 1.73 -15.24
N PHE A 688 9.47 0.48 -15.58
CA PHE A 688 9.22 -0.60 -14.62
C PHE A 688 10.15 -1.77 -14.88
N GLU A 689 11.25 -1.82 -14.15
CA GLU A 689 12.30 -2.82 -14.31
C GLU A 689 12.04 -4.09 -13.51
N GLY A 690 12.53 -5.24 -14.00
CA GLY A 690 12.64 -6.44 -13.20
C GLY A 690 13.83 -6.36 -12.23
N PHE A 691 13.69 -6.94 -11.05
CA PHE A 691 14.74 -6.88 -10.05
C PHE A 691 14.89 -8.18 -9.26
N VAL A 692 16.09 -8.41 -8.76
CA VAL A 692 16.41 -9.30 -7.64
C VAL A 692 17.07 -8.45 -6.57
N VAL A 693 16.55 -8.49 -5.37
CA VAL A 693 17.08 -7.80 -4.20
C VAL A 693 17.30 -8.81 -3.09
N VAL A 694 18.47 -8.74 -2.47
CA VAL A 694 18.86 -9.59 -1.33
C VAL A 694 19.01 -8.72 -0.10
N ASP A 695 18.36 -9.13 0.99
CA ASP A 695 18.41 -8.46 2.28
C ASP A 695 19.03 -9.41 3.30
N VAL A 696 19.79 -8.90 4.27
CA VAL A 696 20.34 -9.67 5.37
C VAL A 696 20.07 -8.99 6.70
N ARG A 697 19.89 -9.80 7.76
CA ARG A 697 19.67 -9.34 9.12
C ARG A 697 20.33 -10.30 10.11
N ALA A 698 20.96 -9.74 11.12
CA ALA A 698 21.42 -10.45 12.30
C ALA A 698 20.75 -9.84 13.53
N THR A 699 20.17 -10.68 14.39
CA THR A 699 19.60 -10.27 15.68
C THR A 699 20.33 -11.00 16.80
N TYR A 700 20.69 -10.29 17.85
CA TYR A 700 21.40 -10.86 19.00
C TYR A 700 20.75 -10.43 20.32
N GLN A 701 20.39 -11.39 21.14
CA GLN A 701 19.83 -11.18 22.48
C GLN A 701 20.98 -10.95 23.48
N LEU A 702 21.20 -9.70 23.88
CA LEU A 702 22.24 -9.32 24.82
C LEU A 702 21.92 -9.79 26.24
N SER A 703 20.64 -9.64 26.65
CA SER A 703 20.11 -10.04 27.95
C SER A 703 18.60 -10.31 27.82
N PRO A 704 17.89 -10.78 28.83
CA PRO A 704 16.43 -10.95 28.76
C PRO A 704 15.67 -9.69 28.34
N HIS A 705 16.23 -8.50 28.63
CA HIS A 705 15.59 -7.19 28.37
C HIS A 705 16.17 -6.44 27.15
N TRP A 706 17.36 -6.79 26.68
CA TRP A 706 18.04 -6.04 25.63
C TRP A 706 18.37 -6.91 24.43
N SER A 707 18.05 -6.43 23.25
CA SER A 707 18.48 -7.02 21.99
C SER A 707 19.02 -5.98 21.03
N VAL A 708 19.92 -6.38 20.16
CA VAL A 708 20.46 -5.58 19.07
C VAL A 708 20.21 -6.28 17.75
N ALA A 709 20.04 -5.51 16.69
CA ALA A 709 20.02 -6.05 15.35
C ALA A 709 20.82 -5.16 14.39
N ALA A 710 21.41 -5.80 13.40
CA ALA A 710 22.06 -5.13 12.28
C ALA A 710 21.63 -5.80 10.99
N GLY A 711 21.50 -5.02 9.92
CA GLY A 711 21.07 -5.57 8.63
C GLY A 711 21.55 -4.73 7.45
N VAL A 712 21.42 -5.30 6.27
CA VAL A 712 21.64 -4.61 5.01
C VAL A 712 20.49 -4.97 4.08
N GLU A 713 19.75 -3.96 3.64
CA GLU A 713 18.77 -4.10 2.55
C GLU A 713 19.46 -3.83 1.22
N ASN A 714 19.01 -4.53 0.19
CA ASN A 714 19.62 -4.44 -1.14
C ASN A 714 21.15 -4.64 -1.09
N LEU A 715 21.58 -5.75 -0.52
CA LEU A 715 23.00 -6.10 -0.33
C LEU A 715 23.83 -5.99 -1.61
N THR A 716 23.24 -6.33 -2.74
CA THR A 716 23.89 -6.31 -4.06
C THR A 716 23.90 -4.93 -4.71
N ASP A 717 23.34 -3.92 -4.06
CA ASP A 717 23.21 -2.55 -4.57
C ASP A 717 22.53 -2.49 -5.96
N LYS A 718 21.48 -3.30 -6.15
CA LYS A 718 20.72 -3.32 -7.39
C LYS A 718 20.02 -1.98 -7.59
N ARG A 719 20.35 -1.26 -8.65
CA ARG A 719 19.69 -0.05 -9.10
C ARG A 719 18.54 -0.42 -10.00
N TYR A 720 17.33 0.06 -9.70
CA TYR A 720 16.15 -0.24 -10.50
C TYR A 720 15.06 0.82 -10.34
N PHE A 721 14.14 0.83 -11.30
CA PHE A 721 12.97 1.71 -11.33
C PHE A 721 11.68 0.90 -11.24
N LEU A 722 10.76 1.39 -10.43
CA LEU A 722 9.33 1.07 -10.49
C LEU A 722 8.58 2.40 -10.58
N PHE A 723 8.66 3.05 -11.74
CA PHE A 723 8.33 4.44 -12.02
C PHE A 723 9.33 5.43 -11.37
N HIS A 724 9.50 5.39 -10.07
CA HIS A 724 10.51 6.13 -9.30
C HIS A 724 11.79 5.30 -9.18
N PRO A 725 12.95 5.93 -8.97
CA PRO A 725 14.14 5.20 -8.54
C PRO A 725 13.93 4.61 -7.16
N PHE A 726 14.40 3.39 -6.95
CA PHE A 726 14.28 2.68 -5.67
C PHE A 726 15.56 2.80 -4.86
N PRO A 727 15.47 2.60 -3.50
CA PRO A 727 16.61 2.71 -2.61
C PRO A 727 17.79 1.84 -3.03
N GLY A 728 19.00 2.39 -2.99
CA GLY A 728 20.25 1.66 -3.05
C GLY A 728 20.49 0.83 -1.80
N ARG A 729 21.72 0.35 -1.63
CA ARG A 729 22.10 -0.42 -0.42
C ARG A 729 21.85 0.41 0.84
N THR A 730 21.11 -0.18 1.79
CA THR A 730 20.75 0.48 3.04
C THR A 730 21.26 -0.32 4.23
N PHE A 731 22.14 0.26 5.00
CA PHE A 731 22.64 -0.30 6.26
C PHE A 731 21.68 0.10 7.38
N THR A 732 21.39 -0.82 8.28
CA THR A 732 20.48 -0.62 9.40
C THR A 732 21.06 -1.17 10.70
N ALA A 733 20.84 -0.43 11.79
CA ALA A 733 21.17 -0.85 13.14
C ALA A 733 19.98 -0.56 14.06
N GLU A 734 19.77 -1.41 15.05
CA GLU A 734 18.63 -1.33 15.97
C GLU A 734 19.06 -1.76 17.36
N LEU A 735 18.63 -1.00 18.36
CA LEU A 735 18.71 -1.34 19.77
C LEU A 735 17.29 -1.39 20.32
N ARG A 736 16.95 -2.46 21.00
CA ARG A 736 15.64 -2.65 21.60
C ARG A 736 15.76 -3.02 23.06
N TRP A 737 14.91 -2.39 23.86
CA TRP A 737 14.64 -2.75 25.24
C TRP A 737 13.22 -3.27 25.40
N LYS A 738 13.03 -4.25 26.27
CA LYS A 738 11.72 -4.80 26.63
C LYS A 738 11.73 -5.10 28.14
N LEU A 739 10.65 -4.69 28.84
CA LEU A 739 10.39 -5.00 30.26
C LEU A 739 10.13 -6.49 30.44
#